data_d4c09f82f8d7bc2dcd78e543344dcb28
#
_entry.id   d4c09f82f8d7bc2dcd78e543344dcb28
#
_cell.length_a   1.000
_cell.length_b   1.000
_cell.length_c   1.000
_cell.angle_alpha   90.00
_cell.angle_beta   90.00
_cell.angle_gamma   90.00
#
_symmetry.space_group_name_H-M   'P 1'
#
loop_
_entity.id
_entity.type
_entity.pdbx_description
1 polymer ?
#
loop_
_entity_poly.entity_id
_entity_poly.type
_entity_poly.pdbx_seq_one_letter_code
_entity_poly.pdbx_strand_id
1 'polypeptide(L)'
;MSAAAYEHNHATVSREAFYAIACDPRRSVAVEACAGAGKTWMLVSRIVRALLDGCPAHEILAITFTKKAAGEMRARLHEWLAEFAQTPLEDLALQLRIRGISDEMMLQRTPDLRSALQSLQKNLLATGRPVQIRTFHSWFAALLRTAPLAVLQNMGLPTNYELLEDDTEAVAQVWLPFYAAVLADAGLQADYHAVVSAHGRAQTHKALAGALSRRVEFTLADEAGVVDASVQAWDVQFPTFAGHATPAAWLVSDAPRAQLLAAARALGQASAKTFSAKGGELEVAVSLAHAAGICDALLTQKGEPRKFGEKIVGIDQVRLAQDLVLQYNAAHTQHEAWDYQQRMARLARVLVAQFASLKRARGWVDMNDVERAAQTMLSDSVLSGWMQERLDARVRHLLIDEFQDTNPLQWQALHAWLSGYAGTGGGAQRPSVFIVGDPKQSIYRFRRAEPQVFRAAQDFVVDGLGGDRLSCDHTRRNAPGIIDAVNQTMAAAQAAGEYSDFRTHTTESTAPAAVLRLPQISRAVLEDAAEDGSDALLSDHGSLAWRDSLATPREVPEETLRTLECRQAAQWLVATMAQHSLLPKDVMVLSRRRVNLGVMRDALRDLQVPAEQPEKNDLGDSPEVQDVLALLDVLVSPAHDLSLARALRSPLWSLSDDDLVQIALAQRRVRAANAGEADSSWWGLLQNDELLPQHIRALAPVLVLYKSWVDQLPPHDALDAIYQHGDVLARFAAAAPATQRQGVLDNLRALLGAALNHAGGRYATPYGFVRALKAGGTKAGASVAEDADGAGAVRLLTVHGAKGLEAKLVLLLDTDGAPAKSESMGVLVDWPGE
;
A
#
# COMPACT_ATOMS: atom_id res chain seq x y z
N MET A 1 -22.18 35.49 -8.15
CA MET A 1 -22.79 34.56 -9.12
C MET A 1 -22.12 33.22 -8.93
N SER A 2 -22.87 32.22 -8.48
CA SER A 2 -22.34 30.89 -8.29
C SER A 2 -21.93 30.34 -9.66
N ALA A 3 -20.64 30.03 -9.83
CA ALA A 3 -20.18 29.31 -11.00
C ALA A 3 -20.98 28.01 -11.13
N ALA A 4 -21.22 27.58 -12.37
CA ALA A 4 -21.98 26.40 -12.69
C ALA A 4 -21.36 25.16 -12.00
N ALA A 5 -21.98 24.72 -10.93
CA ALA A 5 -21.48 23.63 -10.10
C ALA A 5 -22.06 22.26 -10.49
N TYR A 6 -23.09 22.24 -11.34
CA TYR A 6 -23.81 21.05 -11.77
C TYR A 6 -23.92 21.02 -13.28
N GLU A 7 -23.52 19.91 -13.88
CA GLU A 7 -23.59 19.69 -15.31
C GLU A 7 -24.30 18.38 -15.64
N HIS A 8 -25.04 18.39 -16.76
CA HIS A 8 -25.62 17.23 -17.39
C HIS A 8 -25.21 17.21 -18.87
N ASN A 9 -24.49 16.22 -19.30
CA ASN A 9 -23.96 16.06 -20.66
C ASN A 9 -23.26 17.35 -21.15
N HIS A 10 -22.38 17.89 -20.33
CA HIS A 10 -21.63 19.15 -20.53
C HIS A 10 -22.46 20.44 -20.54
N ALA A 11 -23.76 20.36 -20.27
CA ALA A 11 -24.61 21.55 -20.13
C ALA A 11 -24.89 21.83 -18.65
N THR A 12 -24.77 23.07 -18.24
CA THR A 12 -25.12 23.53 -16.90
C THR A 12 -26.60 23.32 -16.59
N VAL A 13 -26.89 22.74 -15.44
CA VAL A 13 -28.26 22.47 -14.97
C VAL A 13 -28.48 22.97 -13.53
N SER A 14 -29.76 23.06 -13.14
CA SER A 14 -30.07 23.36 -11.74
C SER A 14 -29.76 22.16 -10.84
N ARG A 15 -29.58 22.43 -9.55
CA ARG A 15 -29.38 21.42 -8.51
C ARG A 15 -30.49 20.37 -8.52
N GLU A 16 -31.74 20.83 -8.65
CA GLU A 16 -32.91 19.96 -8.66
C GLU A 16 -32.93 19.04 -9.88
N ALA A 17 -32.63 19.57 -11.06
CA ALA A 17 -32.55 18.79 -12.30
C ALA A 17 -31.42 17.76 -12.21
N PHE A 18 -30.26 18.14 -11.64
CA PHE A 18 -29.13 17.22 -11.42
C PHE A 18 -29.54 16.03 -10.55
N TYR A 19 -30.12 16.28 -9.36
CA TYR A 19 -30.50 15.20 -8.46
C TYR A 19 -31.73 14.41 -8.96
N ALA A 20 -32.61 15.02 -9.74
CA ALA A 20 -33.70 14.28 -10.39
C ALA A 20 -33.18 13.19 -11.33
N ILE A 21 -32.11 13.47 -12.08
CA ILE A 21 -31.41 12.51 -12.93
C ILE A 21 -30.56 11.54 -12.11
N ALA A 22 -29.69 12.05 -11.26
CA ALA A 22 -28.75 11.25 -10.47
C ALA A 22 -29.45 10.20 -9.61
N CYS A 23 -30.58 10.53 -9.03
CA CYS A 23 -31.33 9.64 -8.15
C CYS A 23 -32.40 8.78 -8.87
N ASP A 24 -32.62 8.92 -10.19
CA ASP A 24 -33.62 8.10 -10.91
C ASP A 24 -33.08 6.68 -11.17
N PRO A 25 -33.63 5.64 -10.53
CA PRO A 25 -33.12 4.28 -10.66
C PRO A 25 -33.37 3.67 -12.07
N ARG A 26 -34.20 4.28 -12.90
CA ARG A 26 -34.49 3.80 -14.25
C ARG A 26 -33.47 4.22 -15.29
N ARG A 27 -32.63 5.24 -14.96
CA ARG A 27 -31.61 5.78 -15.86
C ARG A 27 -30.24 5.17 -15.57
N SER A 28 -29.45 4.92 -16.61
CA SER A 28 -28.02 4.67 -16.43
C SER A 28 -27.30 6.00 -16.34
N VAL A 29 -26.43 6.18 -15.35
CA VAL A 29 -25.79 7.47 -15.05
C VAL A 29 -24.36 7.28 -14.61
N ALA A 30 -23.46 8.06 -15.19
CA ALA A 30 -22.07 8.20 -14.71
C ALA A 30 -21.89 9.58 -14.07
N VAL A 31 -21.49 9.61 -12.81
CA VAL A 31 -21.33 10.84 -12.01
C VAL A 31 -19.88 11.08 -11.65
N GLU A 32 -19.33 12.19 -12.05
CA GLU A 32 -18.09 12.72 -11.52
C GLU A 32 -18.42 13.74 -10.42
N ALA A 33 -18.01 13.47 -9.20
CA ALA A 33 -18.38 14.30 -8.06
C ALA A 33 -17.21 14.50 -7.09
N CYS A 34 -16.91 15.77 -6.76
CA CYS A 34 -15.82 16.12 -5.86
C CYS A 34 -16.06 15.62 -4.41
N ALA A 35 -15.02 15.76 -3.57
CA ALA A 35 -15.12 15.43 -2.16
C ALA A 35 -16.20 16.25 -1.47
N GLY A 36 -17.09 15.60 -0.71
CA GLY A 36 -18.17 16.28 0.00
C GLY A 36 -19.37 16.66 -0.87
N ALA A 37 -19.41 16.28 -2.15
CA ALA A 37 -20.55 16.51 -3.06
C ALA A 37 -21.77 15.61 -2.75
N GLY A 38 -21.63 14.63 -1.85
CA GLY A 38 -22.71 13.73 -1.46
C GLY A 38 -22.83 12.47 -2.30
N LYS A 39 -21.71 11.89 -2.77
CA LYS A 39 -21.67 10.62 -3.54
C LYS A 39 -22.51 9.51 -2.90
N THR A 40 -22.20 9.18 -1.65
CA THR A 40 -22.93 8.14 -0.89
C THR A 40 -24.40 8.50 -0.68
N TRP A 41 -24.71 9.81 -0.53
CA TRP A 41 -26.10 10.26 -0.42
C TRP A 41 -26.89 9.98 -1.71
N MET A 42 -26.31 10.24 -2.87
CA MET A 42 -26.94 9.94 -4.18
C MET A 42 -27.17 8.44 -4.34
N LEU A 43 -26.18 7.62 -3.99
CA LEU A 43 -26.24 6.16 -4.03
C LEU A 43 -27.39 5.62 -3.18
N VAL A 44 -27.44 5.98 -1.89
CA VAL A 44 -28.49 5.51 -0.97
C VAL A 44 -29.86 6.06 -1.38
N SER A 45 -29.94 7.31 -1.87
CA SER A 45 -31.19 7.88 -2.41
C SER A 45 -31.73 7.07 -3.59
N ARG A 46 -30.86 6.63 -4.48
CA ARG A 46 -31.20 5.80 -5.62
C ARG A 46 -31.70 4.42 -5.19
N ILE A 47 -31.06 3.81 -4.19
CA ILE A 47 -31.53 2.54 -3.60
C ILE A 47 -32.93 2.71 -3.03
N VAL A 48 -33.16 3.76 -2.23
CA VAL A 48 -34.48 4.04 -1.65
C VAL A 48 -35.55 4.22 -2.73
N ARG A 49 -35.24 4.96 -3.80
CA ARG A 49 -36.16 5.14 -4.93
C ARG A 49 -36.47 3.82 -5.65
N ALA A 50 -35.44 2.98 -5.92
CA ALA A 50 -35.64 1.68 -6.53
C ALA A 50 -36.56 0.77 -5.71
N LEU A 51 -36.37 0.78 -4.39
CA LEU A 51 -37.21 0.05 -3.45
C LEU A 51 -38.64 0.59 -3.44
N LEU A 52 -38.85 1.91 -3.48
CA LEU A 52 -40.18 2.56 -3.59
C LEU A 52 -40.87 2.26 -4.92
N ASP A 53 -40.10 2.09 -6.00
CA ASP A 53 -40.61 1.68 -7.32
C ASP A 53 -40.97 0.19 -7.36
N GLY A 54 -40.83 -0.53 -6.24
CA GLY A 54 -41.22 -1.94 -6.08
C GLY A 54 -40.15 -2.94 -6.50
N CYS A 55 -38.89 -2.50 -6.70
CA CYS A 55 -37.79 -3.41 -6.97
C CYS A 55 -37.50 -4.28 -5.75
N PRO A 56 -37.40 -5.61 -5.88
CA PRO A 56 -36.99 -6.48 -4.80
C PRO A 56 -35.57 -6.12 -4.32
N ALA A 57 -35.36 -6.03 -3.00
CA ALA A 57 -34.09 -5.57 -2.43
C ALA A 57 -32.86 -6.38 -2.92
N HIS A 58 -33.03 -7.69 -3.09
CA HIS A 58 -31.95 -8.58 -3.54
C HIS A 58 -31.58 -8.43 -5.02
N GLU A 59 -32.35 -7.67 -5.81
CA GLU A 59 -32.05 -7.34 -7.21
C GLU A 59 -31.29 -6.01 -7.35
N ILE A 60 -30.96 -5.36 -6.21
CA ILE A 60 -30.12 -4.17 -6.16
C ILE A 60 -28.73 -4.60 -5.70
N LEU A 61 -27.73 -4.40 -6.55
CA LEU A 61 -26.31 -4.64 -6.26
C LEU A 61 -25.56 -3.32 -6.14
N ALA A 62 -25.09 -3.02 -4.93
CA ALA A 62 -24.22 -1.88 -4.68
C ALA A 62 -22.80 -2.37 -4.40
N ILE A 63 -21.83 -1.87 -5.15
CA ILE A 63 -20.41 -2.25 -5.03
C ILE A 63 -19.64 -1.06 -4.49
N THR A 64 -18.77 -1.31 -3.49
CA THR A 64 -17.86 -0.33 -2.92
C THR A 64 -16.43 -0.89 -2.89
N PHE A 65 -15.45 -0.03 -2.61
CA PHE A 65 -14.05 -0.45 -2.60
C PHE A 65 -13.63 -1.17 -1.31
N THR A 66 -14.20 -0.81 -0.14
CA THR A 66 -13.81 -1.36 1.17
C THR A 66 -14.98 -2.00 1.93
N LYS A 67 -14.67 -3.01 2.77
CA LYS A 67 -15.66 -3.62 3.68
C LYS A 67 -16.28 -2.58 4.62
N LYS A 68 -15.48 -1.58 5.06
CA LYS A 68 -15.94 -0.48 5.92
C LYS A 68 -16.96 0.38 5.21
N ALA A 69 -16.68 0.84 3.98
CA ALA A 69 -17.63 1.63 3.20
C ALA A 69 -18.94 0.87 2.91
N ALA A 70 -18.84 -0.44 2.67
CA ALA A 70 -20.03 -1.29 2.54
C ALA A 70 -20.86 -1.35 3.83
N GLY A 71 -20.21 -1.40 4.99
CA GLY A 71 -20.85 -1.32 6.31
C GLY A 71 -21.54 0.01 6.54
N GLU A 72 -20.85 1.13 6.28
CA GLU A 72 -21.37 2.49 6.43
C GLU A 72 -22.58 2.75 5.50
N MET A 73 -22.52 2.29 4.25
CA MET A 73 -23.62 2.41 3.31
C MET A 73 -24.85 1.62 3.79
N ARG A 74 -24.63 0.43 4.33
CA ARG A 74 -25.70 -0.41 4.88
C ARG A 74 -26.34 0.23 6.11
N ALA A 75 -25.53 0.73 7.05
CA ALA A 75 -26.00 1.44 8.23
C ALA A 75 -26.86 2.65 7.84
N ARG A 76 -26.35 3.50 6.95
CA ARG A 76 -27.05 4.69 6.45
C ARG A 76 -28.38 4.36 5.75
N LEU A 77 -28.42 3.28 4.97
CA LEU A 77 -29.67 2.83 4.35
C LEU A 77 -30.71 2.45 5.43
N HIS A 78 -30.32 1.68 6.44
CA HIS A 78 -31.20 1.29 7.52
C HIS A 78 -31.66 2.48 8.38
N GLU A 79 -30.77 3.39 8.71
CA GLU A 79 -31.08 4.63 9.43
C GLU A 79 -32.12 5.45 8.68
N TRP A 80 -31.94 5.68 7.39
CA TRP A 80 -32.90 6.44 6.59
C TRP A 80 -34.26 5.76 6.46
N LEU A 81 -34.29 4.46 6.28
CA LEU A 81 -35.56 3.74 6.21
C LEU A 81 -36.29 3.80 7.55
N ALA A 82 -35.58 3.74 8.68
CA ALA A 82 -36.15 3.89 10.00
C ALA A 82 -36.68 5.32 10.26
N GLU A 83 -35.88 6.32 9.87
CA GLU A 83 -36.20 7.75 9.96
C GLU A 83 -37.46 8.08 9.12
N PHE A 84 -37.44 7.71 7.83
CA PHE A 84 -38.56 7.98 6.93
C PHE A 84 -39.88 7.32 7.35
N ALA A 85 -39.80 6.15 7.97
CA ALA A 85 -40.95 5.48 8.50
C ALA A 85 -41.63 6.27 9.67
N GLN A 86 -40.88 7.17 10.34
CA GLN A 86 -41.35 7.94 11.50
C GLN A 86 -41.54 9.42 11.19
N THR A 87 -40.94 9.95 10.10
CA THR A 87 -40.96 11.37 9.73
C THR A 87 -42.38 11.84 9.40
N PRO A 88 -42.80 13.08 9.81
CA PRO A 88 -44.05 13.70 9.40
C PRO A 88 -44.20 13.76 7.88
N LEU A 89 -45.44 13.72 7.36
CA LEU A 89 -45.66 13.66 5.91
C LEU A 89 -45.15 14.87 5.15
N GLU A 90 -45.19 16.07 5.73
CA GLU A 90 -44.71 17.29 5.11
C GLU A 90 -43.16 17.29 4.96
N ASP A 91 -42.45 16.89 6.00
CA ASP A 91 -41.00 16.76 5.99
C ASP A 91 -40.54 15.61 5.08
N LEU A 92 -41.27 14.50 5.11
CA LEU A 92 -41.02 13.37 4.22
C LEU A 92 -41.20 13.73 2.76
N ALA A 93 -42.23 14.51 2.41
CA ALA A 93 -42.44 15.02 1.05
C ALA A 93 -41.27 15.88 0.58
N LEU A 94 -40.75 16.77 1.46
CA LEU A 94 -39.56 17.55 1.18
C LEU A 94 -38.32 16.68 0.93
N GLN A 95 -38.10 15.69 1.79
CA GLN A 95 -36.96 14.74 1.65
C GLN A 95 -37.04 13.95 0.36
N LEU A 96 -38.22 13.54 -0.09
CA LEU A 96 -38.42 12.80 -1.33
C LEU A 96 -38.29 13.70 -2.57
N ARG A 97 -38.77 14.96 -2.47
CA ARG A 97 -38.61 15.96 -3.53
C ARG A 97 -37.13 16.27 -3.81
N ILE A 98 -36.32 16.46 -2.77
CA ILE A 98 -34.86 16.65 -2.91
C ILE A 98 -34.21 15.45 -3.63
N ARG A 99 -34.78 14.24 -3.48
CA ARG A 99 -34.32 13.03 -4.16
C ARG A 99 -34.91 12.85 -5.58
N GLY A 100 -35.55 13.89 -6.09
CA GLY A 100 -36.10 13.94 -7.45
C GLY A 100 -37.41 13.17 -7.63
N ILE A 101 -38.18 12.92 -6.57
CA ILE A 101 -39.55 12.44 -6.66
C ILE A 101 -40.46 13.66 -6.83
N SER A 102 -41.10 13.80 -8.00
CA SER A 102 -41.96 14.93 -8.29
C SER A 102 -43.27 14.90 -7.48
N ASP A 103 -43.88 16.07 -7.31
CA ASP A 103 -45.18 16.22 -6.63
C ASP A 103 -46.26 15.40 -7.33
N GLU A 104 -46.22 15.27 -8.65
CA GLU A 104 -47.13 14.46 -9.42
C GLU A 104 -46.96 12.95 -9.12
N MET A 105 -45.72 12.48 -9.00
CA MET A 105 -45.43 11.11 -8.56
C MET A 105 -45.85 10.88 -7.11
N MET A 106 -45.73 11.90 -6.26
CA MET A 106 -46.24 11.84 -4.89
C MET A 106 -47.76 11.80 -4.82
N LEU A 107 -48.46 12.64 -5.59
CA LEU A 107 -49.92 12.67 -5.63
C LEU A 107 -50.53 11.36 -6.12
N GLN A 108 -49.90 10.67 -7.04
CA GLN A 108 -50.33 9.35 -7.51
C GLN A 108 -50.14 8.22 -6.47
N ARG A 109 -49.23 8.43 -5.50
CA ARG A 109 -48.81 7.43 -4.49
C ARG A 109 -49.22 7.78 -3.05
N THR A 110 -49.81 8.94 -2.79
CA THR A 110 -49.82 9.63 -1.49
C THR A 110 -50.79 9.15 -0.41
N PRO A 111 -51.86 8.34 -0.61
CA PRO A 111 -52.46 7.79 0.63
C PRO A 111 -51.53 6.77 1.31
N ASP A 112 -50.56 6.19 0.55
CA ASP A 112 -49.78 5.03 0.98
C ASP A 112 -48.30 5.21 1.13
N LEU A 113 -47.69 6.39 0.84
CA LEU A 113 -46.23 6.50 0.82
C LEU A 113 -45.58 6.18 2.17
N ARG A 114 -46.18 6.66 3.27
CA ARG A 114 -45.74 6.34 4.64
C ARG A 114 -45.92 4.88 4.97
N SER A 115 -47.10 4.32 4.61
CA SER A 115 -47.38 2.91 4.76
C SER A 115 -46.46 2.05 3.92
N ALA A 116 -46.13 2.49 2.68
CA ALA A 116 -45.13 1.84 1.83
C ALA A 116 -43.78 1.81 2.46
N LEU A 117 -43.25 2.94 2.98
CA LEU A 117 -41.95 3.01 3.67
C LEU A 117 -41.90 2.17 4.94
N GLN A 118 -42.99 2.18 5.77
CA GLN A 118 -43.10 1.34 6.96
C GLN A 118 -43.17 -0.15 6.59
N SER A 119 -43.88 -0.49 5.52
CA SER A 119 -43.93 -1.84 4.98
C SER A 119 -42.56 -2.27 4.44
N LEU A 120 -41.82 -1.35 3.82
CA LEU A 120 -40.51 -1.59 3.21
C LEU A 120 -39.46 -1.98 4.25
N GLN A 121 -39.40 -1.24 5.37
CA GLN A 121 -38.54 -1.57 6.49
C GLN A 121 -38.86 -2.94 7.09
N LYS A 122 -40.18 -3.21 7.34
CA LYS A 122 -40.65 -4.50 7.86
C LYS A 122 -40.34 -5.64 6.88
N ASN A 123 -40.60 -5.44 5.59
CA ASN A 123 -40.33 -6.42 4.55
C ASN A 123 -38.87 -6.76 4.38
N LEU A 124 -37.97 -5.76 4.44
CA LEU A 124 -36.53 -5.98 4.40
C LEU A 124 -36.05 -6.84 5.57
N LEU A 125 -36.61 -6.61 6.77
CA LEU A 125 -36.27 -7.39 7.96
C LEU A 125 -36.88 -8.80 7.90
N ALA A 126 -38.11 -8.93 7.39
CA ALA A 126 -38.86 -10.20 7.38
C ALA A 126 -38.42 -11.16 6.26
N THR A 127 -38.04 -10.63 5.08
CA THR A 127 -37.70 -11.47 3.91
C THR A 127 -36.33 -12.11 4.01
N GLY A 128 -35.45 -11.62 4.88
CA GLY A 128 -34.05 -12.10 4.99
C GLY A 128 -33.20 -11.94 3.73
N ARG A 129 -33.70 -11.18 2.73
CA ARG A 129 -32.98 -10.89 1.47
C ARG A 129 -32.72 -9.40 1.34
N PRO A 130 -31.64 -8.88 1.97
CA PRO A 130 -31.31 -7.46 1.95
C PRO A 130 -30.78 -7.03 0.59
N VAL A 131 -30.65 -5.70 0.42
CA VAL A 131 -29.89 -5.09 -0.68
C VAL A 131 -28.46 -5.66 -0.67
N GLN A 132 -27.97 -6.06 -1.82
CA GLN A 132 -26.63 -6.64 -1.96
C GLN A 132 -25.59 -5.52 -1.95
N ILE A 133 -25.08 -5.16 -0.78
CA ILE A 133 -24.00 -4.19 -0.63
C ILE A 133 -22.69 -4.96 -0.40
N ARG A 134 -21.77 -4.92 -1.37
CA ARG A 134 -20.57 -5.77 -1.42
C ARG A 134 -19.34 -4.99 -1.88
N THR A 135 -18.14 -5.57 -1.71
CA THR A 135 -16.94 -5.14 -2.42
C THR A 135 -16.81 -5.92 -3.75
N PHE A 136 -16.04 -5.42 -4.71
CA PHE A 136 -15.75 -6.15 -5.97
C PHE A 136 -15.29 -7.58 -5.69
N HIS A 137 -14.30 -7.75 -4.84
CA HIS A 137 -13.77 -9.07 -4.50
C HIS A 137 -14.80 -9.99 -3.87
N SER A 138 -15.66 -9.47 -2.99
CA SER A 138 -16.72 -10.31 -2.39
C SER A 138 -17.82 -10.68 -3.37
N TRP A 139 -18.08 -9.83 -4.36
CA TRP A 139 -18.99 -10.14 -5.45
C TRP A 139 -18.39 -11.18 -6.40
N PHE A 140 -17.17 -10.98 -6.86
CA PHE A 140 -16.47 -11.93 -7.71
C PHE A 140 -16.24 -13.28 -7.04
N ALA A 141 -15.93 -13.30 -5.73
CA ALA A 141 -15.84 -14.55 -4.97
C ALA A 141 -17.19 -15.30 -4.91
N ALA A 142 -18.30 -14.55 -4.86
CA ALA A 142 -19.63 -15.17 -4.95
C ALA A 142 -19.92 -15.75 -6.36
N LEU A 143 -19.41 -15.12 -7.43
CA LEU A 143 -19.47 -15.66 -8.79
C LEU A 143 -18.61 -16.93 -8.89
N LEU A 144 -17.37 -16.90 -8.39
CA LEU A 144 -16.46 -18.04 -8.42
C LEU A 144 -17.03 -19.29 -7.72
N ARG A 145 -17.75 -19.10 -6.59
CA ARG A 145 -18.42 -20.21 -5.90
C ARG A 145 -19.49 -20.90 -6.74
N THR A 146 -19.99 -20.24 -7.75
CA THR A 146 -20.99 -20.79 -8.68
C THR A 146 -20.39 -21.19 -10.03
N ALA A 147 -19.07 -21.09 -10.18
CA ALA A 147 -18.38 -21.40 -11.42
C ALA A 147 -18.56 -22.88 -11.80
N PRO A 148 -18.75 -23.17 -13.10
CA PRO A 148 -18.71 -24.55 -13.59
C PRO A 148 -17.35 -25.21 -13.33
N LEU A 149 -17.34 -26.49 -13.06
CA LEU A 149 -16.11 -27.25 -12.79
C LEU A 149 -15.07 -27.12 -13.93
N ALA A 150 -15.55 -27.09 -15.18
CA ALA A 150 -14.68 -26.89 -16.34
C ALA A 150 -13.90 -25.57 -16.29
N VAL A 151 -14.49 -24.48 -15.78
CA VAL A 151 -13.81 -23.18 -15.62
C VAL A 151 -12.70 -23.30 -14.59
N LEU A 152 -12.98 -23.90 -13.44
CA LEU A 152 -11.97 -24.11 -12.39
C LEU A 152 -10.81 -24.97 -12.89
N GLN A 153 -11.11 -26.04 -13.66
CA GLN A 153 -10.09 -26.91 -14.23
C GLN A 153 -9.24 -26.19 -15.29
N ASN A 154 -9.86 -25.44 -16.21
CA ASN A 154 -9.15 -24.69 -17.25
C ASN A 154 -8.22 -23.61 -16.64
N MET A 155 -8.64 -23.01 -15.55
CA MET A 155 -7.83 -22.03 -14.82
C MET A 155 -6.83 -22.65 -13.84
N GLY A 156 -6.85 -23.98 -13.70
CA GLY A 156 -6.00 -24.71 -12.76
C GLY A 156 -6.32 -24.40 -11.29
N LEU A 157 -7.54 -23.99 -10.99
CA LEU A 157 -7.99 -23.69 -9.63
C LEU A 157 -8.51 -24.94 -8.93
N PRO A 158 -8.27 -25.11 -7.62
CA PRO A 158 -8.79 -26.24 -6.87
C PRO A 158 -10.32 -26.12 -6.70
N THR A 159 -11.00 -27.27 -6.70
CA THR A 159 -12.46 -27.32 -6.53
C THR A 159 -12.91 -27.06 -5.09
N ASN A 160 -12.07 -27.43 -4.13
CA ASN A 160 -12.23 -27.08 -2.72
C ASN A 160 -11.06 -26.18 -2.34
N TYR A 161 -11.33 -24.92 -2.05
CA TYR A 161 -10.32 -23.92 -1.84
C TYR A 161 -10.57 -23.07 -0.61
N GLU A 162 -9.47 -22.59 -0.06
CA GLU A 162 -9.41 -21.50 0.92
C GLU A 162 -9.12 -20.18 0.21
N LEU A 163 -9.95 -19.16 0.48
CA LEU A 163 -9.74 -17.84 -0.09
C LEU A 163 -8.74 -17.06 0.74
N LEU A 164 -7.59 -16.73 0.14
CA LEU A 164 -6.58 -15.88 0.76
C LEU A 164 -6.95 -14.40 0.58
N GLU A 165 -7.31 -13.73 1.67
CA GLU A 165 -7.47 -12.26 1.68
C GLU A 165 -6.10 -11.55 1.68
N ASP A 166 -5.06 -12.20 2.19
CA ASP A 166 -3.68 -11.75 2.22
C ASP A 166 -2.77 -12.89 1.71
N ASP A 167 -2.00 -12.63 0.68
CA ASP A 167 -1.12 -13.60 0.05
C ASP A 167 0.33 -13.57 0.57
N THR A 168 0.61 -12.78 1.63
CA THR A 168 1.95 -12.58 2.20
C THR A 168 2.62 -13.90 2.57
N GLU A 169 1.89 -14.82 3.19
CA GLU A 169 2.43 -16.14 3.55
C GLU A 169 2.74 -16.98 2.32
N ALA A 170 1.85 -16.99 1.33
CA ALA A 170 2.06 -17.71 0.08
C ALA A 170 3.27 -17.17 -0.69
N VAL A 171 3.43 -15.83 -0.72
CA VAL A 171 4.59 -15.15 -1.30
C VAL A 171 5.87 -15.51 -0.55
N ALA A 172 5.84 -15.61 0.77
CA ALA A 172 7.01 -16.04 1.54
C ALA A 172 7.40 -17.50 1.25
N GLN A 173 6.43 -18.38 1.07
CA GLN A 173 6.67 -19.80 0.82
C GLN A 173 7.15 -20.12 -0.60
N VAL A 174 6.86 -19.31 -1.62
CA VAL A 174 7.20 -19.61 -3.03
C VAL A 174 8.70 -19.55 -3.33
N TRP A 175 9.47 -18.81 -2.54
CA TRP A 175 10.89 -18.61 -2.84
C TRP A 175 11.70 -19.90 -2.79
N LEU A 176 11.39 -20.82 -1.87
CA LEU A 176 12.11 -22.09 -1.79
C LEU A 176 11.90 -22.97 -3.06
N PRO A 177 10.67 -23.26 -3.49
CA PRO A 177 10.46 -23.99 -4.76
C PRO A 177 10.97 -23.23 -5.99
N PHE A 178 10.92 -21.89 -6.00
CA PHE A 178 11.51 -21.08 -7.06
C PHE A 178 13.01 -21.31 -7.18
N TYR A 179 13.76 -21.18 -6.10
CA TYR A 179 15.20 -21.42 -6.12
C TYR A 179 15.55 -22.86 -6.46
N ALA A 180 14.76 -23.83 -6.02
CA ALA A 180 14.94 -25.22 -6.42
C ALA A 180 14.77 -25.41 -7.93
N ALA A 181 13.78 -24.76 -8.54
CA ALA A 181 13.57 -24.80 -9.99
C ALA A 181 14.70 -24.11 -10.77
N VAL A 182 15.20 -22.97 -10.29
CA VAL A 182 16.34 -22.27 -10.89
C VAL A 182 17.59 -23.11 -10.83
N LEU A 183 17.86 -23.80 -9.71
CA LEU A 183 19.04 -24.67 -9.57
C LEU A 183 18.96 -25.96 -10.42
N ALA A 184 17.76 -26.39 -10.77
CA ALA A 184 17.55 -27.58 -11.59
C ALA A 184 17.78 -27.33 -13.09
N ASP A 185 17.80 -26.07 -13.55
CA ASP A 185 17.97 -25.70 -14.95
C ASP A 185 19.21 -24.80 -15.11
N ALA A 186 20.17 -25.24 -15.89
CA ALA A 186 21.45 -24.55 -16.11
C ALA A 186 21.27 -23.18 -16.80
N GLY A 187 20.26 -23.02 -17.67
CA GLY A 187 19.94 -21.74 -18.32
C GLY A 187 19.39 -20.73 -17.32
N LEU A 188 18.42 -21.14 -16.50
CA LEU A 188 17.85 -20.29 -15.44
C LEU A 188 18.88 -19.95 -14.37
N GLN A 189 19.78 -20.88 -14.04
CA GLN A 189 20.89 -20.63 -13.13
C GLN A 189 21.83 -19.55 -13.67
N ALA A 190 22.18 -19.64 -14.96
CA ALA A 190 23.00 -18.63 -15.63
C ALA A 190 22.32 -17.27 -15.68
N ASP A 191 21.01 -17.23 -15.97
CA ASP A 191 20.21 -16.00 -15.95
C ASP A 191 20.21 -15.35 -14.55
N TYR A 192 19.88 -16.13 -13.52
CA TYR A 192 19.85 -15.64 -12.15
C TYR A 192 21.22 -15.13 -11.70
N HIS A 193 22.29 -15.87 -12.03
CA HIS A 193 23.66 -15.49 -11.68
C HIS A 193 24.07 -14.18 -12.37
N ALA A 194 23.74 -14.01 -13.65
CA ALA A 194 24.04 -12.79 -14.41
C ALA A 194 23.34 -11.56 -13.81
N VAL A 195 22.04 -11.67 -13.50
CA VAL A 195 21.27 -10.58 -12.90
C VAL A 195 21.76 -10.24 -11.49
N VAL A 196 22.05 -11.23 -10.66
CA VAL A 196 22.58 -11.01 -9.30
C VAL A 196 23.98 -10.40 -9.35
N SER A 197 24.84 -10.80 -10.28
CA SER A 197 26.20 -10.23 -10.43
C SER A 197 26.15 -8.75 -10.85
N ALA A 198 25.18 -8.38 -11.71
CA ALA A 198 25.04 -7.01 -12.19
C ALA A 198 24.38 -6.08 -11.18
N HIS A 199 23.37 -6.55 -10.45
CA HIS A 199 22.48 -5.69 -9.66
C HIS A 199 22.44 -6.04 -8.16
N GLY A 200 23.02 -7.14 -7.76
CA GLY A 200 23.01 -7.63 -6.39
C GLY A 200 21.72 -8.41 -6.03
N ARG A 201 21.86 -9.31 -5.05
CA ARG A 201 20.79 -10.22 -4.63
C ARG A 201 19.53 -9.50 -4.15
N ALA A 202 19.69 -8.43 -3.37
CA ALA A 202 18.55 -7.71 -2.79
C ALA A 202 17.69 -7.03 -3.86
N GLN A 203 18.31 -6.40 -4.86
CA GLN A 203 17.60 -5.74 -5.95
C GLN A 203 16.94 -6.76 -6.88
N THR A 204 17.61 -7.86 -7.19
CA THR A 204 17.04 -8.97 -7.99
C THR A 204 15.81 -9.56 -7.29
N HIS A 205 15.89 -9.81 -5.99
CA HIS A 205 14.75 -10.28 -5.21
C HIS A 205 13.59 -9.28 -5.23
N LYS A 206 13.88 -7.98 -5.04
CA LYS A 206 12.87 -6.90 -5.10
C LYS A 206 12.18 -6.86 -6.47
N ALA A 207 12.94 -6.96 -7.55
CA ALA A 207 12.39 -6.95 -8.92
C ALA A 207 11.49 -8.17 -9.19
N LEU A 208 11.92 -9.36 -8.80
CA LEU A 208 11.12 -10.60 -8.92
C LEU A 208 9.86 -10.54 -8.05
N ALA A 209 9.96 -10.03 -6.81
CA ALA A 209 8.81 -9.80 -5.95
C ALA A 209 7.83 -8.78 -6.58
N GLY A 210 8.36 -7.74 -7.22
CA GLY A 210 7.58 -6.79 -8.01
C GLY A 210 6.83 -7.44 -9.17
N ALA A 211 7.48 -8.32 -9.93
CA ALA A 211 6.84 -9.09 -10.99
C ALA A 211 5.75 -10.03 -10.45
N LEU A 212 6.01 -10.71 -9.33
CA LEU A 212 5.01 -11.56 -8.67
C LEU A 212 3.80 -10.77 -8.16
N SER A 213 4.01 -9.55 -7.64
CA SER A 213 2.89 -8.68 -7.23
C SER A 213 2.04 -8.21 -8.41
N ARG A 214 2.62 -8.15 -9.61
CA ARG A 214 1.97 -7.80 -10.89
C ARG A 214 1.75 -9.01 -11.79
N ARG A 215 1.65 -10.22 -11.19
CA ARG A 215 1.56 -11.49 -11.93
C ARG A 215 0.43 -11.58 -12.93
N VAL A 216 -0.67 -10.89 -12.67
CA VAL A 216 -1.83 -10.91 -13.59
C VAL A 216 -1.52 -10.14 -14.85
N GLU A 217 -1.05 -8.91 -14.70
CA GLU A 217 -0.63 -8.05 -15.80
C GLU A 217 0.51 -8.70 -16.59
N PHE A 218 1.48 -9.26 -15.87
CA PHE A 218 2.59 -9.99 -16.46
C PHE A 218 2.08 -11.18 -17.31
N THR A 219 1.17 -12.00 -16.77
CA THR A 219 0.65 -13.18 -17.48
C THR A 219 -0.15 -12.78 -18.73
N LEU A 220 -1.02 -11.75 -18.63
CA LEU A 220 -1.79 -11.26 -19.78
C LEU A 220 -0.89 -10.68 -20.87
N ALA A 221 0.12 -9.91 -20.50
CA ALA A 221 1.10 -9.36 -21.45
C ALA A 221 1.97 -10.47 -22.07
N ASP A 222 2.29 -11.52 -21.30
CA ASP A 222 3.07 -12.66 -21.77
C ASP A 222 2.26 -13.54 -22.75
N GLU A 223 0.99 -13.81 -22.46
CA GLU A 223 0.06 -14.50 -23.34
C GLU A 223 -0.14 -13.73 -24.68
N ALA A 224 -0.07 -12.41 -24.63
CA ALA A 224 -0.14 -11.53 -25.82
C ALA A 224 1.23 -11.36 -26.52
N GLY A 225 2.33 -11.96 -26.03
CA GLY A 225 3.67 -11.81 -26.60
C GLY A 225 4.33 -10.45 -26.36
N VAL A 226 3.75 -9.59 -25.50
CA VAL A 226 4.24 -8.24 -25.24
C VAL A 226 5.48 -8.23 -24.35
N VAL A 227 5.60 -9.17 -23.41
CA VAL A 227 6.69 -9.21 -22.44
C VAL A 227 8.06 -9.28 -23.12
N ASP A 228 8.23 -10.18 -24.07
CA ASP A 228 9.52 -10.36 -24.78
C ASP A 228 9.81 -9.21 -25.75
N ALA A 229 8.77 -8.54 -26.27
CA ALA A 229 8.88 -7.41 -27.18
C ALA A 229 8.96 -6.03 -26.48
N SER A 230 8.77 -5.98 -25.16
CA SER A 230 8.69 -4.73 -24.38
C SER A 230 9.96 -3.87 -24.42
N VAL A 231 11.12 -4.52 -24.58
CA VAL A 231 12.40 -3.85 -24.83
C VAL A 231 12.92 -4.37 -26.17
N GLN A 232 13.06 -3.44 -27.15
CA GLN A 232 13.54 -3.83 -28.47
C GLN A 232 14.99 -4.30 -28.42
N ALA A 233 15.30 -5.34 -29.20
CA ALA A 233 16.66 -5.77 -29.37
C ALA A 233 17.53 -4.65 -29.96
N TRP A 234 18.77 -4.56 -29.52
CA TRP A 234 19.69 -3.49 -29.86
C TRP A 234 20.00 -3.41 -31.36
N ASP A 235 20.06 -4.54 -32.03
CA ASP A 235 20.29 -4.67 -33.49
C ASP A 235 19.07 -4.24 -34.33
N VAL A 236 17.87 -4.28 -33.77
CA VAL A 236 16.66 -3.74 -34.37
C VAL A 236 16.61 -2.22 -34.23
N GLN A 237 16.92 -1.70 -33.02
CA GLN A 237 16.93 -0.26 -32.77
C GLN A 237 18.11 0.46 -33.43
N PHE A 238 19.24 -0.22 -33.56
CA PHE A 238 20.46 0.28 -34.17
C PHE A 238 20.92 -0.61 -35.33
N PRO A 239 20.32 -0.51 -36.53
CA PRO A 239 20.59 -1.40 -37.66
C PRO A 239 22.05 -1.44 -38.14
N THR A 240 22.85 -0.40 -37.84
CA THR A 240 24.27 -0.37 -38.14
C THR A 240 25.09 -1.45 -37.42
N PHE A 241 24.56 -2.02 -36.37
CA PHE A 241 25.17 -3.07 -35.57
C PHE A 241 24.65 -4.48 -35.97
N ALA A 242 23.70 -4.57 -36.87
CA ALA A 242 23.11 -5.85 -37.28
C ALA A 242 24.18 -6.80 -37.84
N GLY A 243 24.05 -8.08 -37.50
CA GLY A 243 25.01 -9.13 -37.93
C GLY A 243 26.20 -9.34 -36.99
N HIS A 244 26.30 -8.57 -35.91
CA HIS A 244 27.31 -8.78 -34.87
C HIS A 244 26.69 -9.43 -33.63
N ALA A 245 27.44 -10.27 -32.91
CA ALA A 245 26.92 -10.96 -31.73
C ALA A 245 26.67 -10.04 -30.54
N THR A 246 27.41 -8.95 -30.42
CA THR A 246 27.27 -7.93 -29.38
C THR A 246 27.70 -6.56 -29.90
N PRO A 247 27.29 -5.43 -29.32
CA PRO A 247 27.81 -4.13 -29.67
C PRO A 247 29.32 -4.02 -29.53
N ALA A 248 29.92 -4.71 -28.55
CA ALA A 248 31.35 -4.76 -28.37
C ALA A 248 32.07 -5.46 -29.53
N ALA A 249 31.48 -6.51 -30.08
CA ALA A 249 32.02 -7.20 -31.24
C ALA A 249 32.02 -6.31 -32.50
N TRP A 250 31.01 -5.45 -32.66
CA TRP A 250 30.96 -4.47 -33.72
C TRP A 250 32.03 -3.40 -33.56
N LEU A 251 32.23 -2.89 -32.33
CA LEU A 251 33.21 -1.81 -32.08
C LEU A 251 34.63 -2.18 -32.48
N VAL A 252 34.99 -3.44 -32.42
CA VAL A 252 36.31 -3.98 -32.77
C VAL A 252 36.36 -4.61 -34.18
N SER A 253 35.28 -4.54 -34.96
CA SER A 253 35.23 -5.00 -36.36
C SER A 253 36.07 -4.09 -37.26
N ASP A 254 36.40 -4.53 -38.48
CA ASP A 254 37.42 -3.89 -39.33
C ASP A 254 37.24 -2.38 -39.54
N ALA A 255 36.05 -1.90 -39.88
CA ALA A 255 35.82 -0.49 -40.17
C ALA A 255 35.85 0.40 -38.91
N PRO A 256 35.11 0.13 -37.82
CA PRO A 256 35.23 0.87 -36.57
C PRO A 256 36.67 0.86 -36.00
N ARG A 257 37.32 -0.31 -36.03
CA ARG A 257 38.70 -0.48 -35.56
C ARG A 257 39.69 0.39 -36.34
N ALA A 258 39.55 0.45 -37.66
CA ALA A 258 40.43 1.31 -38.48
C ALA A 258 40.26 2.79 -38.12
N GLN A 259 39.02 3.24 -37.87
CA GLN A 259 38.67 4.59 -37.48
C GLN A 259 39.21 4.94 -36.08
N LEU A 260 39.09 4.04 -35.12
CA LEU A 260 39.64 4.19 -33.77
C LEU A 260 41.14 4.27 -33.78
N LEU A 261 41.81 3.45 -34.58
CA LEU A 261 43.27 3.50 -34.74
C LEU A 261 43.74 4.79 -35.43
N ALA A 262 42.96 5.35 -36.38
CA ALA A 262 43.27 6.64 -36.99
C ALA A 262 43.19 7.79 -35.94
N ALA A 263 42.18 7.76 -35.07
CA ALA A 263 42.02 8.68 -33.97
C ALA A 263 43.17 8.55 -32.94
N ALA A 264 43.55 7.31 -32.59
CA ALA A 264 44.67 7.03 -31.69
C ALA A 264 45.99 7.64 -32.21
N ARG A 265 46.28 7.50 -33.52
CA ARG A 265 47.47 8.10 -34.16
C ARG A 265 47.41 9.62 -34.15
N ALA A 266 46.25 10.23 -34.44
CA ALA A 266 46.08 11.68 -34.40
C ALA A 266 46.30 12.24 -33.00
N LEU A 267 45.77 11.60 -31.97
CA LEU A 267 46.00 11.96 -30.57
C LEU A 267 47.46 11.71 -30.14
N GLY A 268 48.05 10.60 -30.58
CA GLY A 268 49.46 10.26 -30.27
C GLY A 268 50.48 11.29 -30.79
N GLN A 269 50.16 11.99 -31.88
CA GLN A 269 50.99 13.06 -32.45
C GLN A 269 50.71 14.44 -31.81
N ALA A 270 49.78 14.57 -30.90
CA ALA A 270 49.46 15.82 -30.23
C ALA A 270 50.65 16.31 -29.37
N SER A 271 50.91 17.61 -29.40
CA SER A 271 51.98 18.25 -28.60
C SER A 271 51.69 18.23 -27.08
N ALA A 272 50.42 18.15 -26.67
CA ALA A 272 50.03 18.07 -25.27
C ALA A 272 50.19 16.64 -24.75
N LYS A 273 50.99 16.43 -23.72
CA LYS A 273 51.27 15.12 -23.10
C LYS A 273 50.01 14.36 -22.69
N THR A 274 49.02 15.09 -22.22
CA THR A 274 47.73 14.49 -21.82
C THR A 274 46.95 13.90 -23.01
N PHE A 275 46.98 14.56 -24.15
CA PHE A 275 46.32 14.07 -25.37
C PHE A 275 47.09 12.92 -26.01
N SER A 276 48.44 13.04 -26.06
CA SER A 276 49.29 11.95 -26.55
C SER A 276 49.15 10.69 -25.68
N ALA A 277 49.08 10.82 -24.35
CA ALA A 277 48.81 9.68 -23.46
C ALA A 277 47.48 9.02 -23.77
N LYS A 278 46.37 9.78 -24.00
CA LYS A 278 45.07 9.25 -24.40
C LYS A 278 45.09 8.54 -25.75
N GLY A 279 45.93 9.00 -26.68
CA GLY A 279 46.18 8.29 -27.93
C GLY A 279 46.79 6.90 -27.72
N GLY A 280 47.80 6.79 -26.86
CA GLY A 280 48.41 5.52 -26.48
C GLY A 280 47.44 4.58 -25.75
N GLU A 281 46.63 5.11 -24.78
CA GLU A 281 45.61 4.37 -24.10
C GLU A 281 44.56 3.79 -25.09
N LEU A 282 44.13 4.60 -26.06
CA LEU A 282 43.19 4.19 -27.08
C LEU A 282 43.78 3.07 -27.97
N GLU A 283 45.02 3.21 -28.42
CA GLU A 283 45.69 2.20 -29.25
C GLU A 283 45.80 0.84 -28.55
N VAL A 284 46.17 0.84 -27.28
CA VAL A 284 46.24 -0.35 -26.44
C VAL A 284 44.83 -0.95 -26.26
N ALA A 285 43.84 -0.14 -25.95
CA ALA A 285 42.46 -0.60 -25.73
C ALA A 285 41.88 -1.23 -27.00
N VAL A 286 42.10 -0.65 -28.17
CA VAL A 286 41.69 -1.19 -29.47
C VAL A 286 42.40 -2.52 -29.78
N SER A 287 43.73 -2.59 -29.48
CA SER A 287 44.52 -3.80 -29.69
C SER A 287 44.08 -4.96 -28.81
N LEU A 288 43.64 -4.67 -27.58
CA LEU A 288 43.11 -5.65 -26.61
C LEU A 288 41.63 -5.90 -26.78
N ALA A 289 40.96 -5.28 -27.73
CA ALA A 289 39.51 -5.35 -27.91
C ALA A 289 38.74 -4.96 -26.62
N HIS A 290 39.26 -4.04 -25.83
CA HIS A 290 38.72 -3.62 -24.54
C HIS A 290 37.84 -2.39 -24.69
N ALA A 291 36.52 -2.64 -24.89
CA ALA A 291 35.53 -1.59 -25.18
C ALA A 291 35.47 -0.49 -24.11
N ALA A 292 35.53 -0.84 -22.82
CA ALA A 292 35.54 0.16 -21.74
C ALA A 292 36.74 1.10 -21.84
N GLY A 293 37.93 0.58 -22.12
CA GLY A 293 39.15 1.39 -22.32
C GLY A 293 39.05 2.32 -23.54
N ILE A 294 38.39 1.88 -24.61
CA ILE A 294 38.09 2.73 -25.78
C ILE A 294 37.19 3.90 -25.37
N CYS A 295 36.14 3.63 -24.61
CA CYS A 295 35.22 4.66 -24.09
C CYS A 295 35.96 5.63 -23.16
N ASP A 296 36.75 5.14 -22.22
CA ASP A 296 37.49 5.95 -21.25
C ASP A 296 38.54 6.85 -21.90
N ALA A 297 39.10 6.44 -23.04
CA ALA A 297 40.06 7.26 -23.79
C ALA A 297 39.36 8.45 -24.47
N LEU A 298 38.17 8.28 -25.02
CA LEU A 298 37.49 9.27 -25.87
C LEU A 298 36.37 10.05 -25.14
N LEU A 299 35.75 9.46 -24.08
CA LEU A 299 34.63 10.06 -23.34
C LEU A 299 35.07 10.44 -21.91
N THR A 300 34.31 11.35 -21.31
CA THR A 300 34.40 11.68 -19.88
C THR A 300 33.67 10.61 -19.04
N GLN A 301 33.87 10.65 -17.73
CA GLN A 301 33.11 9.79 -16.81
C GLN A 301 31.58 9.99 -16.89
N LYS A 302 31.11 11.14 -17.41
CA LYS A 302 29.68 11.42 -17.65
C LYS A 302 29.18 10.90 -19.00
N GLY A 303 30.01 10.22 -19.78
CA GLY A 303 29.69 9.76 -21.14
C GLY A 303 29.70 10.84 -22.21
N GLU A 304 30.17 12.07 -21.90
CA GLU A 304 30.28 13.15 -22.85
C GLU A 304 31.61 13.07 -23.59
N PRO A 305 31.70 13.55 -24.87
CA PRO A 305 32.96 13.63 -25.61
C PRO A 305 34.00 14.47 -24.86
N ARG A 306 35.22 13.93 -24.74
CA ARG A 306 36.35 14.72 -24.18
C ARG A 306 36.69 15.89 -25.10
N LYS A 307 36.94 17.04 -24.51
CA LYS A 307 37.36 18.22 -25.26
C LYS A 307 38.84 18.08 -25.60
N PHE A 308 39.13 17.81 -26.84
CA PHE A 308 40.49 17.84 -27.39
C PHE A 308 40.75 19.16 -28.11
N GLY A 309 42.01 19.57 -28.18
CA GLY A 309 42.36 20.87 -28.79
C GLY A 309 42.14 20.87 -30.31
N GLU A 310 41.57 21.93 -30.85
CA GLU A 310 41.24 22.07 -32.29
C GLU A 310 42.48 22.11 -33.19
N LYS A 311 43.66 22.35 -32.60
CA LYS A 311 44.97 22.42 -33.34
C LYS A 311 45.62 21.04 -33.56
N ILE A 312 44.97 19.95 -33.13
CA ILE A 312 45.50 18.61 -33.35
C ILE A 312 45.35 18.26 -34.83
N VAL A 313 46.43 17.83 -35.45
CA VAL A 313 46.42 17.35 -36.83
C VAL A 313 45.59 16.05 -36.88
N GLY A 314 44.52 16.05 -37.67
CA GLY A 314 43.56 14.93 -37.71
C GLY A 314 42.51 14.96 -36.64
N ILE A 315 42.17 16.11 -36.05
CA ILE A 315 41.11 16.23 -35.03
C ILE A 315 39.76 15.69 -35.53
N ASP A 316 39.48 15.79 -36.81
CA ASP A 316 38.22 15.25 -37.37
C ASP A 316 38.11 13.72 -37.22
N GLN A 317 39.23 13.00 -37.29
CA GLN A 317 39.26 11.55 -37.03
C GLN A 317 38.97 11.25 -35.56
N VAL A 318 39.37 12.12 -34.66
CA VAL A 318 39.08 11.99 -33.24
C VAL A 318 37.56 12.24 -32.99
N ARG A 319 36.98 13.27 -33.62
CA ARG A 319 35.57 13.56 -33.53
C ARG A 319 34.70 12.40 -34.09
N LEU A 320 35.06 11.91 -35.28
CA LEU A 320 34.40 10.74 -35.85
C LEU A 320 34.48 9.50 -34.95
N ALA A 321 35.61 9.27 -34.29
CA ALA A 321 35.77 8.21 -33.33
C ALA A 321 34.94 8.42 -32.04
N GLN A 322 34.80 9.67 -31.61
CA GLN A 322 33.90 10.02 -30.51
C GLN A 322 32.42 9.73 -30.84
N ASP A 323 31.98 10.13 -32.03
CA ASP A 323 30.61 9.84 -32.51
C ASP A 323 30.36 8.35 -32.61
N LEU A 324 31.33 7.57 -33.10
CA LEU A 324 31.26 6.11 -33.15
C LEU A 324 31.11 5.49 -31.75
N VAL A 325 31.88 5.98 -30.79
CA VAL A 325 31.82 5.47 -29.40
C VAL A 325 30.49 5.89 -28.71
N LEU A 326 29.96 7.07 -29.03
CA LEU A 326 28.62 7.46 -28.55
C LEU A 326 27.51 6.53 -29.08
N GLN A 327 27.57 6.18 -30.39
CA GLN A 327 26.65 5.21 -30.96
C GLN A 327 26.81 3.83 -30.33
N TYR A 328 28.06 3.40 -30.10
CA TYR A 328 28.33 2.16 -29.38
C TYR A 328 27.70 2.17 -27.98
N ASN A 329 27.89 3.25 -27.19
CA ASN A 329 27.33 3.34 -25.85
C ASN A 329 25.81 3.26 -25.83
N ALA A 330 25.15 3.94 -26.78
CA ALA A 330 23.70 3.86 -26.93
C ALA A 330 23.24 2.43 -27.24
N ALA A 331 23.90 1.76 -28.19
CA ALA A 331 23.58 0.37 -28.54
C ALA A 331 23.91 -0.62 -27.40
N HIS A 332 24.98 -0.35 -26.67
CA HIS A 332 25.39 -1.17 -25.51
C HIS A 332 24.40 -1.05 -24.37
N THR A 333 23.96 0.16 -24.02
CA THR A 333 22.92 0.38 -23.02
C THR A 333 21.61 -0.32 -23.40
N GLN A 334 21.22 -0.25 -24.67
CA GLN A 334 20.05 -0.96 -25.17
C GLN A 334 20.21 -2.48 -25.08
N HIS A 335 21.38 -2.99 -25.41
CA HIS A 335 21.68 -4.41 -25.32
C HIS A 335 21.61 -4.92 -23.87
N GLU A 336 22.18 -4.17 -22.92
CA GLU A 336 22.10 -4.51 -21.50
C GLU A 336 20.66 -4.50 -21.01
N ALA A 337 19.86 -3.48 -21.39
CA ALA A 337 18.45 -3.42 -21.05
C ALA A 337 17.63 -4.58 -21.65
N TRP A 338 17.90 -4.93 -22.90
CA TRP A 338 17.24 -6.06 -23.57
C TRP A 338 17.64 -7.40 -22.92
N ASP A 339 18.94 -7.64 -22.69
CA ASP A 339 19.42 -8.89 -22.06
C ASP A 339 18.84 -9.04 -20.64
N TYR A 340 18.84 -7.95 -19.87
CA TYR A 340 18.21 -7.92 -18.55
C TYR A 340 16.72 -8.28 -18.62
N GLN A 341 15.97 -7.64 -19.54
CA GLN A 341 14.55 -7.92 -19.73
C GLN A 341 14.29 -9.38 -20.08
N GLN A 342 15.05 -9.96 -21.03
CA GLN A 342 14.89 -11.35 -21.42
C GLN A 342 15.15 -12.33 -20.26
N ARG A 343 16.21 -12.10 -19.48
CA ARG A 343 16.56 -12.92 -18.32
C ARG A 343 15.49 -12.81 -17.23
N MET A 344 15.08 -11.59 -16.92
CA MET A 344 14.03 -11.35 -15.90
C MET A 344 12.68 -11.91 -16.32
N ALA A 345 12.31 -11.86 -17.59
CA ALA A 345 11.08 -12.46 -18.10
C ALA A 345 11.07 -13.98 -17.90
N ARG A 346 12.17 -14.67 -18.22
CA ARG A 346 12.29 -16.13 -17.98
C ARG A 346 12.19 -16.46 -16.50
N LEU A 347 12.91 -15.75 -15.65
CA LEU A 347 12.86 -15.95 -14.19
C LEU A 347 11.47 -15.65 -13.61
N ALA A 348 10.81 -14.60 -14.07
CA ALA A 348 9.47 -14.23 -13.63
C ALA A 348 8.43 -15.29 -14.04
N ARG A 349 8.50 -15.84 -15.25
CA ARG A 349 7.63 -16.96 -15.70
C ARG A 349 7.75 -18.16 -14.76
N VAL A 350 8.98 -18.53 -14.39
CA VAL A 350 9.22 -19.62 -13.44
C VAL A 350 8.64 -19.30 -12.07
N LEU A 351 8.87 -18.09 -11.56
CA LEU A 351 8.36 -17.68 -10.25
C LEU A 351 6.82 -17.72 -10.21
N VAL A 352 6.16 -17.16 -11.23
CA VAL A 352 4.69 -17.18 -11.35
C VAL A 352 4.15 -18.60 -11.45
N ALA A 353 4.81 -19.47 -12.23
CA ALA A 353 4.43 -20.88 -12.35
C ALA A 353 4.58 -21.65 -11.02
N GLN A 354 5.68 -21.43 -10.29
CA GLN A 354 5.88 -22.02 -8.96
C GLN A 354 4.86 -21.52 -7.94
N PHE A 355 4.48 -20.22 -8.00
CA PHE A 355 3.46 -19.67 -7.14
C PHE A 355 2.08 -20.29 -7.42
N ALA A 356 1.69 -20.43 -8.67
CA ALA A 356 0.45 -21.09 -9.06
C ALA A 356 0.43 -22.57 -8.61
N SER A 357 1.56 -23.28 -8.76
CA SER A 357 1.72 -24.66 -8.31
C SER A 357 1.59 -24.79 -6.78
N LEU A 358 2.23 -23.91 -6.04
CA LEU A 358 2.15 -23.86 -4.57
C LEU A 358 0.71 -23.64 -4.10
N LYS A 359 0.00 -22.65 -4.67
CA LYS A 359 -1.40 -22.38 -4.34
C LYS A 359 -2.28 -23.60 -4.62
N ARG A 360 -2.10 -24.24 -5.76
CA ARG A 360 -2.86 -25.45 -6.13
C ARG A 360 -2.60 -26.59 -5.14
N ALA A 361 -1.36 -26.83 -4.77
CA ALA A 361 -0.98 -27.88 -3.83
C ALA A 361 -1.55 -27.64 -2.42
N ARG A 362 -1.72 -26.38 -2.04
CA ARG A 362 -2.28 -25.97 -0.74
C ARG A 362 -3.81 -25.81 -0.74
N GLY A 363 -4.44 -25.85 -1.91
CA GLY A 363 -5.87 -25.54 -2.04
C GLY A 363 -6.18 -24.04 -1.84
N TRP A 364 -5.26 -23.15 -2.20
CA TRP A 364 -5.41 -21.71 -2.03
C TRP A 364 -5.86 -21.03 -3.32
N VAL A 365 -6.73 -20.02 -3.15
CA VAL A 365 -7.16 -19.09 -4.20
C VAL A 365 -6.99 -17.67 -3.68
N ASP A 366 -6.27 -16.84 -4.37
CA ASP A 366 -6.07 -15.44 -3.99
C ASP A 366 -7.02 -14.49 -4.74
N MET A 367 -6.99 -13.20 -4.38
CA MET A 367 -7.88 -12.20 -4.97
C MET A 367 -7.64 -11.99 -6.47
N ASN A 368 -6.42 -12.20 -6.97
CA ASN A 368 -6.13 -12.11 -8.40
C ASN A 368 -6.75 -13.28 -9.18
N ASP A 369 -6.75 -14.48 -8.60
CA ASP A 369 -7.44 -15.63 -9.21
C ASP A 369 -8.94 -15.38 -9.29
N VAL A 370 -9.51 -14.77 -8.25
CA VAL A 370 -10.93 -14.41 -8.21
C VAL A 370 -11.28 -13.39 -9.31
N GLU A 371 -10.46 -12.36 -9.52
CA GLU A 371 -10.65 -11.37 -10.58
C GLU A 371 -10.51 -11.99 -11.97
N ARG A 372 -9.49 -12.81 -12.20
CA ARG A 372 -9.32 -13.52 -13.48
C ARG A 372 -10.47 -14.48 -13.77
N ALA A 373 -10.95 -15.21 -12.77
CA ALA A 373 -12.08 -16.11 -12.93
C ALA A 373 -13.35 -15.35 -13.29
N ALA A 374 -13.62 -14.22 -12.63
CA ALA A 374 -14.75 -13.38 -12.96
C ALA A 374 -14.66 -12.83 -14.39
N GLN A 375 -13.49 -12.31 -14.80
CA GLN A 375 -13.26 -11.85 -16.15
C GLN A 375 -13.48 -12.98 -17.16
N THR A 376 -12.91 -14.16 -16.96
CA THR A 376 -13.08 -15.31 -17.87
C THR A 376 -14.56 -15.71 -17.98
N MET A 377 -15.27 -15.83 -16.85
CA MET A 377 -16.68 -16.24 -16.86
C MET A 377 -17.59 -15.21 -17.56
N LEU A 378 -17.27 -13.93 -17.48
CA LEU A 378 -18.07 -12.86 -18.05
C LEU A 378 -17.70 -12.53 -19.50
N SER A 379 -16.47 -12.87 -19.93
CA SER A 379 -15.96 -12.62 -21.30
C SER A 379 -16.08 -13.80 -22.25
N ASP A 380 -16.17 -15.03 -21.75
CA ASP A 380 -16.31 -16.22 -22.59
C ASP A 380 -17.69 -16.27 -23.23
N SER A 381 -17.74 -16.43 -24.55
CA SER A 381 -18.98 -16.36 -25.34
C SER A 381 -20.00 -17.47 -25.00
N VAL A 382 -19.56 -18.62 -24.51
CA VAL A 382 -20.43 -19.74 -24.12
C VAL A 382 -20.89 -19.57 -22.66
N LEU A 383 -19.96 -19.20 -21.78
CA LEU A 383 -20.24 -19.03 -20.35
C LEU A 383 -20.97 -17.73 -20.05
N SER A 384 -20.71 -16.67 -20.84
CA SER A 384 -21.35 -15.35 -20.63
C SER A 384 -22.87 -15.44 -20.75
N GLY A 385 -23.41 -16.20 -21.68
CA GLY A 385 -24.86 -16.39 -21.82
C GLY A 385 -25.50 -17.01 -20.56
N TRP A 386 -24.88 -18.04 -20.00
CA TRP A 386 -25.34 -18.66 -18.77
C TRP A 386 -25.15 -17.73 -17.54
N MET A 387 -24.05 -17.00 -17.50
CA MET A 387 -23.79 -16.01 -16.47
C MET A 387 -24.74 -14.83 -16.57
N GLN A 388 -25.01 -14.37 -17.80
CA GLN A 388 -25.95 -13.28 -18.07
C GLN A 388 -27.36 -13.65 -17.59
N GLU A 389 -27.88 -14.84 -17.95
CA GLU A 389 -29.16 -15.32 -17.47
C GLU A 389 -29.25 -15.33 -15.93
N ARG A 390 -28.19 -15.76 -15.25
CA ARG A 390 -28.13 -15.74 -13.79
C ARG A 390 -28.03 -14.35 -13.18
N LEU A 391 -27.30 -13.44 -13.81
CA LEU A 391 -27.16 -12.05 -13.36
C LEU A 391 -28.43 -11.26 -13.63
N ASP A 392 -29.04 -11.44 -14.80
CA ASP A 392 -30.31 -10.80 -15.18
C ASP A 392 -31.45 -11.16 -14.24
N ALA A 393 -31.47 -12.42 -13.78
CA ALA A 393 -32.44 -12.87 -12.80
C ALA A 393 -32.19 -12.32 -11.38
N ARG A 394 -31.08 -11.59 -11.14
CA ARG A 394 -30.65 -11.18 -9.81
C ARG A 394 -30.22 -9.73 -9.67
N VAL A 395 -30.02 -9.00 -10.77
CA VAL A 395 -29.50 -7.62 -10.73
C VAL A 395 -30.30 -6.76 -11.70
N ARG A 396 -31.19 -5.93 -11.15
CA ARG A 396 -31.88 -4.86 -11.93
C ARG A 396 -31.17 -3.53 -11.82
N HIS A 397 -30.51 -3.27 -10.70
CA HIS A 397 -29.80 -2.02 -10.47
C HIS A 397 -28.38 -2.33 -10.00
N LEU A 398 -27.41 -1.86 -10.78
CA LEU A 398 -25.98 -1.91 -10.45
C LEU A 398 -25.50 -0.52 -10.06
N LEU A 399 -25.01 -0.37 -8.83
CA LEU A 399 -24.48 0.88 -8.31
C LEU A 399 -23.04 0.67 -7.89
N ILE A 400 -22.12 1.54 -8.30
CA ILE A 400 -20.69 1.42 -7.96
C ILE A 400 -20.19 2.75 -7.40
N ASP A 401 -19.70 2.71 -6.16
CA ASP A 401 -19.09 3.83 -5.45
C ASP A 401 -17.57 3.83 -5.64
N GLU A 402 -16.95 5.01 -5.53
CA GLU A 402 -15.50 5.22 -5.66
C GLU A 402 -14.92 4.56 -6.92
N PHE A 403 -15.59 4.72 -8.06
CA PHE A 403 -15.26 4.01 -9.29
C PHE A 403 -13.84 4.28 -9.79
N GLN A 404 -13.25 5.44 -9.45
CA GLN A 404 -11.85 5.77 -9.79
C GLN A 404 -10.82 4.83 -9.17
N ASP A 405 -11.22 3.99 -8.21
CA ASP A 405 -10.36 2.98 -7.60
C ASP A 405 -10.44 1.62 -8.29
N THR A 406 -11.30 1.51 -9.30
CA THR A 406 -11.48 0.28 -10.10
C THR A 406 -10.24 0.00 -10.94
N ASN A 407 -9.81 -1.25 -10.96
CA ASN A 407 -8.70 -1.68 -11.80
C ASN A 407 -9.20 -2.13 -13.20
N PRO A 408 -8.31 -2.20 -14.22
CA PRO A 408 -8.68 -2.60 -15.58
C PRO A 408 -9.38 -3.96 -15.67
N LEU A 409 -8.95 -4.97 -14.90
CA LEU A 409 -9.58 -6.30 -14.93
C LEU A 409 -11.02 -6.28 -14.39
N GLN A 410 -11.25 -5.54 -13.31
CA GLN A 410 -12.59 -5.37 -12.75
C GLN A 410 -13.51 -4.68 -13.76
N TRP A 411 -12.99 -3.66 -14.45
CA TRP A 411 -13.73 -2.99 -15.51
C TRP A 411 -13.97 -3.91 -16.71
N GLN A 412 -12.96 -4.63 -17.19
CA GLN A 412 -13.12 -5.58 -18.31
C GLN A 412 -14.19 -6.63 -18.01
N ALA A 413 -14.23 -7.15 -16.78
CA ALA A 413 -15.26 -8.10 -16.36
C ALA A 413 -16.67 -7.47 -16.39
N LEU A 414 -16.82 -6.24 -15.87
CA LEU A 414 -18.08 -5.51 -15.92
C LEU A 414 -18.48 -5.15 -17.33
N HIS A 415 -17.54 -4.63 -18.12
CA HIS A 415 -17.76 -4.23 -19.51
C HIS A 415 -18.20 -5.42 -20.36
N ALA A 416 -17.56 -6.58 -20.21
CA ALA A 416 -17.93 -7.79 -20.92
C ALA A 416 -19.38 -8.20 -20.63
N TRP A 417 -19.81 -8.15 -19.37
CA TRP A 417 -21.19 -8.42 -18.99
C TRP A 417 -22.16 -7.37 -19.56
N LEU A 418 -21.86 -6.09 -19.35
CA LEU A 418 -22.75 -4.98 -19.71
C LEU A 418 -22.82 -4.75 -21.23
N SER A 419 -21.80 -5.13 -22.00
CA SER A 419 -21.76 -5.03 -23.46
C SER A 419 -22.81 -5.90 -24.13
N GLY A 420 -23.26 -6.96 -23.50
CA GLY A 420 -24.40 -7.76 -23.95
C GLY A 420 -25.71 -6.97 -24.07
N TYR A 421 -25.81 -5.79 -23.44
CA TYR A 421 -26.97 -4.91 -23.51
C TYR A 421 -26.75 -3.67 -24.41
N ALA A 422 -25.54 -3.48 -24.92
CA ALA A 422 -25.23 -2.35 -25.78
C ALA A 422 -25.81 -2.58 -27.18
N GLY A 423 -26.53 -1.60 -27.74
CA GLY A 423 -26.94 -1.57 -29.14
C GLY A 423 -28.08 -2.46 -29.57
N THR A 424 -28.74 -3.22 -28.71
CA THR A 424 -29.87 -4.09 -29.11
C THR A 424 -31.18 -3.65 -28.52
N GLY A 425 -32.12 -3.37 -29.42
CA GLY A 425 -33.52 -3.27 -29.02
C GLY A 425 -34.09 -4.63 -28.62
N GLY A 426 -34.46 -4.75 -27.34
CA GLY A 426 -35.56 -5.59 -26.91
C GLY A 426 -35.30 -7.06 -26.65
N GLY A 427 -35.41 -7.46 -25.41
CA GLY A 427 -35.66 -8.84 -24.97
C GLY A 427 -35.34 -9.06 -23.51
N ALA A 428 -34.17 -8.74 -23.03
CA ALA A 428 -33.79 -8.85 -21.64
C ALA A 428 -34.01 -7.51 -20.90
N GLN A 429 -34.48 -7.57 -19.67
CA GLN A 429 -34.58 -6.39 -18.81
C GLN A 429 -33.18 -5.88 -18.51
N ARG A 430 -32.75 -4.84 -19.24
CA ARG A 430 -31.45 -4.21 -19.08
C ARG A 430 -31.29 -3.65 -17.66
N PRO A 431 -30.21 -3.97 -16.95
CA PRO A 431 -29.93 -3.35 -15.67
C PRO A 431 -29.64 -1.86 -15.81
N SER A 432 -30.13 -1.04 -14.90
CA SER A 432 -29.66 0.34 -14.79
C SER A 432 -28.29 0.37 -14.11
N VAL A 433 -27.39 1.19 -14.64
CA VAL A 433 -26.02 1.31 -14.15
C VAL A 433 -25.81 2.71 -13.56
N PHE A 434 -25.34 2.77 -12.34
CA PHE A 434 -24.93 4.00 -11.68
C PHE A 434 -23.47 3.89 -11.22
N ILE A 435 -22.59 4.67 -11.81
CA ILE A 435 -21.21 4.77 -11.37
C ILE A 435 -20.95 6.17 -10.83
N VAL A 436 -20.29 6.26 -9.71
CA VAL A 436 -19.90 7.54 -9.12
C VAL A 436 -18.46 7.49 -8.61
N GLY A 437 -17.73 8.58 -8.86
CA GLY A 437 -16.34 8.69 -8.46
C GLY A 437 -15.77 10.10 -8.58
N ASP A 438 -14.53 10.25 -8.21
CA ASP A 438 -13.74 11.47 -8.38
C ASP A 438 -12.32 11.09 -8.84
N PRO A 439 -11.97 11.30 -10.12
CA PRO A 439 -10.62 10.98 -10.64
C PRO A 439 -9.49 11.62 -9.84
N LYS A 440 -9.72 12.79 -9.23
CA LYS A 440 -8.77 13.50 -8.37
C LYS A 440 -8.45 12.75 -7.08
N GLN A 441 -9.33 11.84 -6.65
CA GLN A 441 -9.16 10.98 -5.48
C GLN A 441 -8.66 9.58 -5.81
N SER A 442 -8.19 9.32 -7.02
CA SER A 442 -7.57 8.05 -7.41
C SER A 442 -6.16 7.97 -6.83
N ILE A 443 -6.01 7.33 -5.67
CA ILE A 443 -4.75 7.20 -4.95
C ILE A 443 -4.30 5.75 -4.78
N TYR A 444 -5.02 4.78 -5.36
CA TYR A 444 -4.74 3.35 -5.24
C TYR A 444 -4.06 2.72 -6.46
N ARG A 445 -3.22 3.51 -7.17
CA ARG A 445 -2.44 3.00 -8.32
C ARG A 445 -1.56 1.81 -7.93
N PHE A 446 -1.03 1.79 -6.70
CA PHE A 446 -0.29 0.64 -6.16
C PHE A 446 -1.16 -0.62 -5.99
N ARG A 447 -2.50 -0.49 -6.00
CA ARG A 447 -3.50 -1.58 -6.05
C ARG A 447 -4.09 -1.75 -7.45
N ARG A 448 -3.37 -1.30 -8.48
CA ARG A 448 -3.75 -1.39 -9.89
C ARG A 448 -4.95 -0.53 -10.31
N ALA A 449 -5.40 0.41 -9.47
CA ALA A 449 -6.38 1.39 -9.90
C ALA A 449 -5.83 2.24 -11.05
N GLU A 450 -6.65 2.46 -12.09
CA GLU A 450 -6.26 3.23 -13.28
C GLU A 450 -7.32 4.29 -13.58
N PRO A 451 -6.99 5.59 -13.51
CA PRO A 451 -7.94 6.67 -13.75
C PRO A 451 -8.60 6.64 -15.13
N GLN A 452 -7.92 6.12 -16.14
CA GLN A 452 -8.47 5.99 -17.50
C GLN A 452 -9.70 5.07 -17.55
N VAL A 453 -9.76 4.07 -16.66
CA VAL A 453 -10.92 3.17 -16.53
C VAL A 453 -12.20 3.93 -16.22
N PHE A 454 -12.11 5.01 -15.43
CA PHE A 454 -13.29 5.81 -15.12
C PHE A 454 -13.82 6.56 -16.35
N ARG A 455 -12.94 7.11 -17.20
CA ARG A 455 -13.33 7.74 -18.46
C ARG A 455 -13.96 6.73 -19.42
N ALA A 456 -13.31 5.58 -19.61
CA ALA A 456 -13.84 4.51 -20.47
C ALA A 456 -15.24 4.05 -19.99
N ALA A 457 -15.44 3.96 -18.67
CA ALA A 457 -16.75 3.62 -18.12
C ALA A 457 -17.80 4.72 -18.32
N GLN A 458 -17.43 5.99 -18.21
CA GLN A 458 -18.32 7.12 -18.51
C GLN A 458 -18.77 7.09 -19.97
N ASP A 459 -17.83 6.93 -20.90
CA ASP A 459 -18.12 6.84 -22.34
C ASP A 459 -19.01 5.65 -22.65
N PHE A 460 -18.73 4.48 -22.05
CA PHE A 460 -19.58 3.31 -22.23
C PHE A 460 -21.01 3.51 -21.68
N VAL A 461 -21.17 4.16 -20.52
CA VAL A 461 -22.51 4.46 -19.97
C VAL A 461 -23.29 5.37 -20.91
N VAL A 462 -22.65 6.37 -21.52
CA VAL A 462 -23.31 7.31 -22.46
C VAL A 462 -23.55 6.62 -23.81
N ASP A 463 -22.51 6.15 -24.45
CA ASP A 463 -22.56 5.70 -25.87
C ASP A 463 -23.11 4.26 -25.96
N GLY A 464 -22.68 3.36 -25.09
CA GLY A 464 -23.09 1.95 -25.07
C GLY A 464 -24.46 1.74 -24.45
N LEU A 465 -24.73 2.41 -23.35
CA LEU A 465 -25.98 2.23 -22.61
C LEU A 465 -27.00 3.36 -22.80
N GLY A 466 -26.71 4.40 -23.59
CA GLY A 466 -27.59 5.55 -23.80
C GLY A 466 -27.95 6.26 -22.50
N GLY A 467 -27.02 6.32 -21.58
CA GLY A 467 -27.16 6.94 -20.26
C GLY A 467 -26.73 8.39 -20.24
N ASP A 468 -26.58 8.93 -19.02
CA ASP A 468 -26.27 10.33 -18.79
C ASP A 468 -24.89 10.49 -18.13
N ARG A 469 -24.15 11.54 -18.52
CA ARG A 469 -22.97 12.01 -17.80
C ARG A 469 -23.35 13.19 -16.91
N LEU A 470 -23.02 13.09 -15.63
CA LEU A 470 -23.24 14.16 -14.67
C LEU A 470 -21.92 14.58 -14.01
N SER A 471 -21.77 15.89 -13.76
CA SER A 471 -20.62 16.43 -13.02
C SER A 471 -21.09 17.33 -11.87
N CYS A 472 -20.48 17.18 -10.71
CA CYS A 472 -20.77 17.97 -9.52
C CYS A 472 -19.48 18.41 -8.83
N ASP A 473 -19.12 19.67 -8.98
CA ASP A 473 -17.95 20.30 -8.35
C ASP A 473 -18.33 21.21 -7.16
N HIS A 474 -19.46 20.90 -6.53
CA HIS A 474 -19.98 21.61 -5.36
C HIS A 474 -19.91 20.74 -4.12
N THR A 475 -19.14 21.20 -3.12
CA THR A 475 -19.00 20.51 -1.83
C THR A 475 -19.91 21.10 -0.75
N ARG A 476 -20.31 20.27 0.22
CA ARG A 476 -21.03 20.67 1.43
C ARG A 476 -20.17 20.56 2.69
N ARG A 477 -18.96 20.04 2.51
CA ARG A 477 -18.06 19.69 3.61
C ARG A 477 -17.07 20.80 3.91
N ASN A 478 -16.37 21.27 2.90
CA ASN A 478 -15.21 22.12 3.06
C ASN A 478 -15.57 23.60 3.09
N ALA A 479 -14.92 24.34 3.97
CA ALA A 479 -15.07 25.78 4.07
C ALA A 479 -14.42 26.52 2.88
N PRO A 480 -14.85 27.79 2.55
CA PRO A 480 -14.37 28.52 1.37
C PRO A 480 -12.86 28.61 1.27
N GLY A 481 -12.14 28.97 2.35
CA GLY A 481 -10.68 29.11 2.32
C GLY A 481 -9.93 27.82 2.01
N ILE A 482 -10.51 26.64 2.34
CA ILE A 482 -9.93 25.34 1.94
C ILE A 482 -10.15 25.09 0.46
N ILE A 483 -11.34 25.42 -0.05
CA ILE A 483 -11.66 25.26 -1.48
C ILE A 483 -10.80 26.19 -2.33
N ASP A 484 -10.55 27.42 -1.89
CA ASP A 484 -9.67 28.37 -2.59
C ASP A 484 -8.24 27.82 -2.68
N ALA A 485 -7.71 27.23 -1.60
CA ALA A 485 -6.39 26.63 -1.61
C ALA A 485 -6.31 25.42 -2.57
N VAL A 486 -7.33 24.56 -2.57
CA VAL A 486 -7.43 23.42 -3.51
C VAL A 486 -7.49 23.92 -4.95
N ASN A 487 -8.35 24.91 -5.24
CA ASN A 487 -8.50 25.48 -6.58
C ASN A 487 -7.18 26.08 -7.09
N GLN A 488 -6.47 26.84 -6.25
CA GLN A 488 -5.18 27.41 -6.63
C GLN A 488 -4.12 26.33 -6.91
N THR A 489 -4.04 25.32 -6.04
CA THR A 489 -3.06 24.23 -6.20
C THR A 489 -3.32 23.42 -7.47
N MET A 490 -4.57 23.04 -7.71
CA MET A 490 -4.94 22.24 -8.87
C MET A 490 -4.84 23.02 -10.19
N ALA A 491 -5.16 24.33 -10.17
CA ALA A 491 -4.96 25.21 -11.33
C ALA A 491 -3.48 25.36 -11.68
N ALA A 492 -2.60 25.45 -10.66
CA ALA A 492 -1.16 25.47 -10.86
C ALA A 492 -0.64 24.14 -11.44
N ALA A 493 -1.09 23.00 -10.94
CA ALA A 493 -0.74 21.68 -11.45
C ALA A 493 -1.20 21.50 -12.91
N GLN A 494 -2.39 21.99 -13.24
CA GLN A 494 -2.90 21.96 -14.62
C GLN A 494 -2.06 22.88 -15.55
N ALA A 495 -1.69 24.06 -15.10
CA ALA A 495 -0.83 24.96 -15.87
C ALA A 495 0.57 24.39 -16.10
N ALA A 496 1.09 23.58 -15.16
CA ALA A 496 2.35 22.85 -15.25
C ALA A 496 2.26 21.57 -16.12
N GLY A 497 1.07 21.17 -16.57
CA GLY A 497 0.84 19.93 -17.31
C GLY A 497 0.87 18.65 -16.47
N GLU A 498 0.86 18.79 -15.13
CA GLU A 498 0.87 17.66 -14.20
C GLU A 498 -0.54 17.08 -13.97
N TYR A 499 -1.57 17.81 -14.31
CA TYR A 499 -2.98 17.41 -14.22
C TYR A 499 -3.78 17.97 -15.40
N SER A 500 -4.83 17.25 -15.85
CA SER A 500 -5.74 17.69 -16.92
C SER A 500 -7.20 17.74 -16.43
N ASP A 501 -8.02 18.55 -17.11
CA ASP A 501 -9.47 18.59 -16.92
C ASP A 501 -9.94 18.96 -15.51
N PHE A 502 -9.17 19.80 -14.80
CA PHE A 502 -9.58 20.32 -13.50
C PHE A 502 -10.72 21.35 -13.67
N ARG A 503 -11.80 21.14 -12.95
CA ARG A 503 -12.92 22.10 -12.82
C ARG A 503 -12.90 22.75 -11.46
N THR A 504 -13.10 24.06 -11.43
CA THR A 504 -13.10 24.85 -10.18
C THR A 504 -14.21 24.39 -9.22
N HIS A 505 -13.83 24.08 -8.01
CA HIS A 505 -14.76 23.68 -6.97
C HIS A 505 -15.41 24.88 -6.28
N THR A 506 -16.65 24.70 -5.84
CA THR A 506 -17.43 25.65 -5.05
C THR A 506 -17.93 25.01 -3.76
N THR A 507 -18.39 25.82 -2.79
CA THR A 507 -18.97 25.31 -1.53
C THR A 507 -20.17 26.11 -1.09
N GLU A 508 -21.11 25.46 -0.40
CA GLU A 508 -22.20 26.12 0.30
C GLU A 508 -21.87 26.40 1.78
N SER A 509 -20.74 25.91 2.28
CA SER A 509 -20.30 26.16 3.65
C SER A 509 -19.96 27.65 3.84
N THR A 510 -20.38 28.19 4.96
CA THR A 510 -20.03 29.55 5.40
C THR A 510 -19.07 29.53 6.59
N ALA A 511 -18.56 28.35 6.96
CA ALA A 511 -17.65 28.20 8.08
C ALA A 511 -16.33 28.95 7.82
N PRO A 512 -15.78 29.64 8.83
CA PRO A 512 -14.44 30.20 8.70
C PRO A 512 -13.40 29.11 8.55
N ALA A 513 -12.40 29.38 7.70
CA ALA A 513 -11.27 28.47 7.53
C ALA A 513 -9.98 29.25 7.25
N ALA A 514 -8.87 28.64 7.60
CA ALA A 514 -7.54 29.15 7.29
C ALA A 514 -6.65 28.00 6.81
N VAL A 515 -5.77 28.29 5.87
CA VAL A 515 -4.65 27.45 5.49
C VAL A 515 -3.38 28.14 5.97
N LEU A 516 -2.65 27.47 6.85
CA LEU A 516 -1.47 28.02 7.50
C LEU A 516 -0.25 27.15 7.16
N ARG A 517 0.91 27.78 7.11
CA ARG A 517 2.20 27.10 7.00
C ARG A 517 3.02 27.43 8.23
N LEU A 518 3.50 26.39 8.92
CA LEU A 518 4.43 26.56 10.02
C LEU A 518 5.81 26.93 9.48
N PRO A 519 6.61 27.69 10.26
CA PRO A 519 7.99 28.02 9.88
C PRO A 519 8.83 26.78 9.59
N GLN A 520 9.60 26.84 8.53
CA GLN A 520 10.50 25.75 8.17
C GLN A 520 11.69 25.70 9.15
N ILE A 521 12.01 24.53 9.64
CA ILE A 521 13.18 24.30 10.48
C ILE A 521 14.41 24.17 9.59
N SER A 522 15.39 25.07 9.76
CA SER A 522 16.63 25.02 9.01
C SER A 522 17.64 24.06 9.62
N ARG A 523 18.60 23.59 8.81
CA ARG A 523 19.73 22.76 9.30
C ARG A 523 20.63 23.51 10.27
N ALA A 524 20.72 24.83 10.17
CA ALA A 524 21.49 25.67 11.09
C ALA A 524 21.02 25.54 12.54
N VAL A 525 19.72 25.31 12.78
CA VAL A 525 19.18 25.07 14.13
C VAL A 525 19.71 23.77 14.75
N LEU A 526 20.04 22.77 13.94
CA LEU A 526 20.67 21.54 14.44
C LEU A 526 22.14 21.73 14.78
N GLU A 527 22.84 22.61 14.04
CA GLU A 527 24.23 22.94 14.30
C GLU A 527 24.33 23.82 15.55
N ASP A 528 23.46 24.82 15.70
CA ASP A 528 23.36 25.65 16.90
C ASP A 528 22.93 24.87 18.14
N ALA A 529 22.00 23.91 18.00
CA ALA A 529 21.57 23.04 19.10
C ALA A 529 22.69 22.03 19.51
N ALA A 530 23.55 21.65 18.58
CA ALA A 530 24.73 20.85 18.89
C ALA A 530 25.83 21.68 19.56
N GLU A 531 25.88 22.98 19.31
CA GLU A 531 26.82 23.91 19.95
C GLU A 531 26.32 24.42 21.32
N ASP A 532 25.02 24.60 21.48
CA ASP A 532 24.40 25.03 22.77
C ASP A 532 24.13 23.85 23.72
N GLY A 533 24.59 22.71 23.28
CA GLY A 533 24.37 21.40 23.70
C GLY A 533 24.45 21.06 25.14
N SER A 534 23.97 20.39 25.73
CA SER A 534 24.00 19.37 26.73
C SER A 534 25.12 18.33 26.57
N ASP A 535 25.95 18.41 25.53
CA ASP A 535 27.23 17.71 25.45
C ASP A 535 28.33 18.57 26.10
N ALA A 536 28.10 19.01 27.34
CA ALA A 536 29.12 19.64 28.18
C ALA A 536 30.23 18.64 28.61
N LEU A 537 30.73 17.89 27.66
CA LEU A 537 32.01 17.23 27.72
C LEU A 537 32.90 17.76 26.58
N LEU A 538 32.89 19.08 26.39
CA LEU A 538 33.96 19.76 25.71
C LEU A 538 35.17 19.66 26.62
N SER A 539 36.09 18.78 26.29
CA SER A 539 37.45 18.86 26.84
C SER A 539 38.02 20.24 26.53
N ASP A 540 38.72 20.79 27.50
CA ASP A 540 39.36 22.13 27.58
C ASP A 540 40.32 22.46 26.41
N HIS A 541 40.30 21.76 25.32
CA HIS A 541 41.14 21.87 24.16
C HIS A 541 40.42 21.76 22.81
N GLY A 542 39.48 22.62 22.53
CA GLY A 542 39.06 23.04 21.18
C GLY A 542 39.06 22.07 20.00
N SER A 543 39.16 20.75 20.22
CA SER A 543 39.04 19.71 19.21
C SER A 543 37.76 18.96 19.38
N LEU A 544 36.93 18.86 18.33
CA LEU A 544 35.82 17.95 18.24
C LEU A 544 36.30 16.53 18.58
N ALA A 545 36.14 16.14 19.85
CA ALA A 545 36.46 14.78 20.28
C ALA A 545 35.48 13.82 19.58
N TRP A 546 36.00 13.05 18.64
CA TRP A 546 35.25 12.00 17.99
C TRP A 546 34.75 11.02 19.03
N ARG A 547 33.41 10.91 19.17
CA ARG A 547 32.77 9.94 20.06
C ARG A 547 32.85 8.54 19.47
N ASP A 548 33.49 7.61 20.16
CA ASP A 548 33.41 6.20 19.79
C ASP A 548 32.02 5.64 20.17
N SER A 549 31.16 5.49 19.18
CA SER A 549 29.78 5.00 19.36
C SER A 549 29.69 3.56 19.88
N LEU A 550 30.80 2.80 19.84
CA LEU A 550 30.86 1.44 20.37
C LEU A 550 31.21 1.40 21.86
N ALA A 551 32.01 2.37 22.30
CA ALA A 551 32.51 2.44 23.68
C ALA A 551 31.74 3.43 24.56
N THR A 552 31.17 4.47 23.97
CA THR A 552 30.47 5.54 24.68
C THR A 552 29.01 5.58 24.25
N PRO A 553 28.05 5.14 25.08
CA PRO A 553 26.64 5.23 24.75
C PRO A 553 26.20 6.69 24.62
N ARG A 554 25.17 6.93 23.80
CA ARG A 554 24.55 8.25 23.71
C ARG A 554 23.55 8.40 24.87
N GLU A 555 23.71 9.43 25.67
CA GLU A 555 22.83 9.71 26.81
C GLU A 555 21.47 10.29 26.36
N VAL A 556 21.48 11.03 25.27
CA VAL A 556 20.25 11.69 24.72
C VAL A 556 19.95 11.16 23.32
N PRO A 557 18.67 10.96 22.95
CA PRO A 557 18.29 10.58 21.60
C PRO A 557 18.79 11.61 20.57
N GLU A 558 19.16 11.13 19.38
CA GLU A 558 19.56 11.99 18.28
C GLU A 558 18.42 12.90 17.83
N GLU A 559 18.60 14.21 17.92
CA GLU A 559 17.67 15.16 17.36
C GLU A 559 17.85 15.21 15.85
N THR A 560 16.78 14.97 15.12
CA THR A 560 16.72 15.06 13.67
C THR A 560 15.81 16.22 13.29
N LEU A 561 15.93 16.74 12.07
CA LEU A 561 14.97 17.73 11.54
C LEU A 561 13.52 17.26 11.69
N ARG A 562 13.29 15.96 11.56
CA ARG A 562 11.98 15.34 11.73
C ARG A 562 11.49 15.41 13.18
N THR A 563 12.35 15.19 14.14
CA THR A 563 12.00 15.29 15.56
C THR A 563 11.62 16.73 15.92
N LEU A 564 12.40 17.69 15.42
CA LEU A 564 12.11 19.11 15.64
C LEU A 564 10.82 19.56 14.95
N GLU A 565 10.59 19.13 13.70
CA GLU A 565 9.33 19.37 12.97
C GLU A 565 8.12 18.83 13.76
N CYS A 566 8.17 17.58 14.21
CA CYS A 566 7.08 16.98 14.96
C CYS A 566 6.86 17.65 16.31
N ARG A 567 7.94 18.07 17.00
CA ARG A 567 7.83 18.83 18.26
C ARG A 567 7.17 20.19 18.05
N GLN A 568 7.59 20.95 17.04
CA GLN A 568 6.99 22.22 16.67
C GLN A 568 5.51 22.05 16.31
N ALA A 569 5.21 21.04 15.50
CA ALA A 569 3.85 20.74 15.07
C ALA A 569 2.96 20.33 16.26
N ALA A 570 3.45 19.51 17.19
CA ALA A 570 2.71 19.11 18.37
C ALA A 570 2.42 20.30 19.31
N GLN A 571 3.40 21.16 19.55
CA GLN A 571 3.22 22.38 20.34
C GLN A 571 2.17 23.32 19.71
N TRP A 572 2.26 23.49 18.39
CA TRP A 572 1.28 24.29 17.65
C TRP A 572 -0.12 23.68 17.72
N LEU A 573 -0.25 22.36 17.59
CA LEU A 573 -1.55 21.68 17.72
C LEU A 573 -2.17 21.89 19.10
N VAL A 574 -1.40 21.74 20.18
CA VAL A 574 -1.89 21.95 21.55
C VAL A 574 -2.42 23.38 21.72
N ALA A 575 -1.65 24.38 21.27
CA ALA A 575 -2.05 25.78 21.34
C ALA A 575 -3.33 26.05 20.52
N THR A 576 -3.41 25.50 19.32
CA THR A 576 -4.55 25.67 18.41
C THR A 576 -5.81 24.96 18.94
N MET A 577 -5.68 23.76 19.49
CA MET A 577 -6.79 23.06 20.13
C MET A 577 -7.36 23.87 21.30
N ALA A 578 -6.49 24.42 22.14
CA ALA A 578 -6.91 25.26 23.26
C ALA A 578 -7.60 26.55 22.79
N GLN A 579 -7.03 27.22 21.77
CA GLN A 579 -7.55 28.46 21.22
C GLN A 579 -8.96 28.30 20.60
N HIS A 580 -9.19 27.20 19.90
CA HIS A 580 -10.42 26.92 19.16
C HIS A 580 -11.36 25.94 19.86
N SER A 581 -11.08 25.56 21.11
CA SER A 581 -11.86 24.59 21.88
C SER A 581 -12.08 23.26 21.11
N LEU A 582 -11.03 22.78 20.40
CA LEU A 582 -11.07 21.53 19.67
C LEU A 582 -10.72 20.37 20.60
N LEU A 583 -11.41 19.25 20.42
CA LEU A 583 -11.09 17.98 21.08
C LEU A 583 -10.06 17.21 20.26
N PRO A 584 -9.27 16.31 20.85
CA PRO A 584 -8.32 15.48 20.12
C PRO A 584 -8.93 14.73 18.91
N LYS A 585 -10.17 14.25 19.03
CA LYS A 585 -10.91 13.60 17.93
C LYS A 585 -11.20 14.50 16.73
N ASP A 586 -11.19 15.81 16.92
CA ASP A 586 -11.41 16.79 15.87
C ASP A 586 -10.17 17.05 15.02
N VAL A 587 -9.02 16.45 15.40
CA VAL A 587 -7.71 16.66 14.78
C VAL A 587 -7.23 15.43 14.04
N MET A 588 -6.69 15.63 12.84
CA MET A 588 -6.06 14.62 12.03
C MET A 588 -4.67 15.07 11.58
N VAL A 589 -3.68 14.22 11.74
CA VAL A 589 -2.32 14.45 11.25
C VAL A 589 -2.02 13.48 10.13
N LEU A 590 -1.58 14.02 8.99
CA LEU A 590 -1.31 13.24 7.79
C LEU A 590 0.17 13.30 7.41
N SER A 591 0.72 12.18 7.00
CA SER A 591 2.05 12.10 6.41
C SER A 591 2.09 11.10 5.26
N ARG A 592 3.01 11.31 4.30
CA ARG A 592 3.27 10.33 3.25
C ARG A 592 3.94 9.06 3.80
N ARG A 593 4.71 9.17 4.88
CA ARG A 593 5.52 8.09 5.45
C ARG A 593 5.10 7.77 6.89
N ARG A 594 4.85 6.49 7.15
CA ARG A 594 4.47 6.00 8.50
C ARG A 594 5.50 6.34 9.58
N VAL A 595 6.79 6.34 9.23
CA VAL A 595 7.87 6.63 10.20
C VAL A 595 7.69 8.00 10.85
N ASN A 596 7.21 9.01 10.12
CA ASN A 596 6.97 10.35 10.65
C ASN A 596 5.84 10.37 11.68
N LEU A 597 4.81 9.53 11.47
CA LEU A 597 3.67 9.43 12.39
C LEU A 597 4.08 8.87 13.75
N GLY A 598 5.05 7.93 13.78
CA GLY A 598 5.60 7.43 15.04
C GLY A 598 6.29 8.53 15.85
N VAL A 599 7.12 9.36 15.18
CA VAL A 599 7.77 10.51 15.83
C VAL A 599 6.76 11.53 16.33
N MET A 600 5.71 11.79 15.53
CA MET A 600 4.63 12.72 15.91
C MET A 600 3.82 12.19 17.11
N ARG A 601 3.53 10.89 17.14
CA ARG A 601 2.88 10.26 18.30
C ARG A 601 3.68 10.47 19.57
N ASP A 602 5.00 10.27 19.50
CA ASP A 602 5.88 10.44 20.64
C ASP A 602 5.92 11.90 21.10
N ALA A 603 5.96 12.88 20.17
CA ALA A 603 5.90 14.30 20.48
C ALA A 603 4.55 14.72 21.12
N LEU A 604 3.43 14.15 20.69
CA LEU A 604 2.12 14.40 21.30
C LEU A 604 2.02 13.75 22.70
N ARG A 605 2.59 12.56 22.87
CA ARG A 605 2.66 11.86 24.18
C ARG A 605 3.43 12.70 25.20
N ASP A 606 4.55 13.30 24.80
CA ASP A 606 5.35 14.16 25.69
C ASP A 606 4.55 15.39 26.16
N LEU A 607 3.58 15.84 25.37
CA LEU A 607 2.63 16.89 25.74
C LEU A 607 1.31 16.36 26.33
N GLN A 608 1.24 15.05 26.66
CA GLN A 608 0.09 14.37 27.26
C GLN A 608 -1.20 14.45 26.40
N VAL A 609 -1.06 14.59 25.09
CA VAL A 609 -2.19 14.55 24.14
C VAL A 609 -2.38 13.11 23.65
N PRO A 610 -3.59 12.54 23.81
CA PRO A 610 -3.88 11.21 23.31
C PRO A 610 -3.82 11.19 21.78
N ALA A 611 -3.08 10.25 21.23
CA ALA A 611 -2.94 10.06 19.78
C ALA A 611 -3.00 8.58 19.41
N GLU A 612 -3.72 8.27 18.33
CA GLU A 612 -3.87 6.92 17.80
C GLU A 612 -3.38 6.83 16.36
N GLN A 613 -2.84 5.67 16.01
CA GLN A 613 -2.37 5.36 14.66
C GLN A 613 -3.06 4.08 14.17
N PRO A 614 -4.32 4.17 13.67
CA PRO A 614 -5.15 2.99 13.38
C PRO A 614 -4.58 2.04 12.33
N GLU A 615 -3.72 2.56 11.43
CA GLU A 615 -3.10 1.75 10.37
C GLU A 615 -1.90 0.92 10.85
N LYS A 616 -1.35 1.23 12.01
CA LYS A 616 -0.19 0.55 12.56
C LYS A 616 -0.60 -0.27 13.77
N ASN A 617 -1.20 -1.41 13.50
CA ASN A 617 -1.44 -2.40 14.54
C ASN A 617 -0.82 -3.73 14.11
N ASP A 618 0.50 -3.74 13.91
CA ASP A 618 1.21 -5.00 14.10
C ASP A 618 1.26 -5.25 15.61
N LEU A 619 0.60 -6.30 16.02
CA LEU A 619 0.52 -6.68 17.42
C LEU A 619 1.92 -6.88 18.01
N GLY A 620 2.86 -7.38 17.18
CA GLY A 620 4.25 -7.59 17.54
C GLY A 620 5.04 -6.30 17.83
N ASP A 621 4.56 -5.12 17.42
CA ASP A 621 5.22 -3.83 17.68
C ASP A 621 4.86 -3.24 19.07
N SER A 622 3.82 -3.74 19.72
CA SER A 622 3.36 -3.23 21.02
C SER A 622 4.34 -3.64 22.14
N PRO A 623 4.79 -2.72 23.01
CA PRO A 623 5.80 -3.01 24.04
C PRO A 623 5.42 -4.17 24.95
N GLU A 624 4.17 -4.21 25.41
CA GLU A 624 3.63 -5.27 26.28
C GLU A 624 3.60 -6.63 25.59
N VAL A 625 3.29 -6.64 24.29
CA VAL A 625 3.31 -7.86 23.48
C VAL A 625 4.74 -8.33 23.25
N GLN A 626 5.65 -7.40 22.99
CA GLN A 626 7.08 -7.72 22.86
C GLN A 626 7.68 -8.30 24.16
N ASP A 627 7.20 -7.87 25.31
CA ASP A 627 7.66 -8.42 26.61
C ASP A 627 7.18 -9.86 26.78
N VAL A 628 5.90 -10.14 26.47
CA VAL A 628 5.36 -11.51 26.49
C VAL A 628 6.01 -12.37 25.39
N LEU A 629 6.26 -11.79 24.21
CA LEU A 629 6.95 -12.46 23.11
C LEU A 629 8.39 -12.84 23.51
N ALA A 630 9.10 -11.97 24.24
CA ALA A 630 10.42 -12.27 24.77
C ALA A 630 10.39 -13.43 25.77
N LEU A 631 9.36 -13.49 26.62
CA LEU A 631 9.15 -14.64 27.50
C LEU A 631 8.93 -15.93 26.69
N LEU A 632 8.00 -15.93 25.72
CA LEU A 632 7.77 -17.10 24.87
C LEU A 632 9.02 -17.51 24.10
N ASP A 633 9.80 -16.55 23.60
CA ASP A 633 11.03 -16.81 22.86
C ASP A 633 12.08 -17.56 23.69
N VAL A 634 12.27 -17.15 24.93
CA VAL A 634 13.20 -17.85 25.84
C VAL A 634 12.66 -19.20 26.28
N LEU A 635 11.33 -19.35 26.44
CA LEU A 635 10.75 -20.66 26.78
C LEU A 635 10.89 -21.66 25.64
N VAL A 636 10.87 -21.19 24.39
CA VAL A 636 11.11 -22.00 23.18
C VAL A 636 12.61 -22.22 22.94
N SER A 637 13.44 -21.24 23.26
CA SER A 637 14.88 -21.23 23.02
C SER A 637 15.64 -20.75 24.26
N PRO A 638 15.88 -21.58 25.27
CA PRO A 638 16.43 -21.17 26.56
C PRO A 638 17.79 -20.48 26.54
N ALA A 639 18.58 -20.67 25.50
CA ALA A 639 19.87 -20.01 25.31
C ALA A 639 19.78 -18.53 24.89
N HIS A 640 18.58 -17.98 24.71
CA HIS A 640 18.38 -16.62 24.21
C HIS A 640 18.41 -15.58 25.34
N ASP A 641 19.61 -15.26 25.84
CA ASP A 641 19.86 -14.40 27.01
C ASP A 641 19.18 -13.01 26.87
N LEU A 642 19.18 -12.40 25.66
CA LEU A 642 18.58 -11.08 25.44
C LEU A 642 17.06 -11.09 25.65
N SER A 643 16.37 -12.11 25.14
CA SER A 643 14.92 -12.28 25.37
C SER A 643 14.63 -12.54 26.85
N LEU A 644 15.48 -13.31 27.52
CA LEU A 644 15.34 -13.54 28.97
C LEU A 644 15.51 -12.23 29.74
N ALA A 645 16.53 -11.43 29.46
CA ALA A 645 16.73 -10.13 30.10
C ALA A 645 15.50 -9.22 29.93
N ARG A 646 14.92 -9.16 28.73
CA ARG A 646 13.70 -8.39 28.50
C ARG A 646 12.52 -8.92 29.31
N ALA A 647 12.30 -10.24 29.30
CA ALA A 647 11.21 -10.86 30.05
C ALA A 647 11.33 -10.61 31.55
N LEU A 648 12.54 -10.72 32.12
CA LEU A 648 12.81 -10.46 33.53
C LEU A 648 12.57 -9.00 33.91
N ARG A 649 12.84 -8.06 33.01
CA ARG A 649 12.60 -6.63 33.19
C ARG A 649 11.13 -6.23 33.04
N SER A 650 10.33 -7.05 32.38
CA SER A 650 8.91 -6.77 32.12
C SER A 650 8.10 -6.66 33.42
N PRO A 651 6.89 -6.08 33.36
CA PRO A 651 5.98 -5.99 34.51
C PRO A 651 5.67 -7.35 35.16
N LEU A 652 5.91 -8.45 34.46
CA LEU A 652 5.67 -9.80 34.98
C LEU A 652 6.56 -10.11 36.22
N TRP A 653 7.82 -9.66 36.19
CA TRP A 653 8.78 -9.90 37.30
C TRP A 653 9.43 -8.62 37.83
N SER A 654 9.48 -7.56 37.04
CA SER A 654 9.95 -6.21 37.41
C SER A 654 11.35 -6.20 38.02
N LEU A 655 12.28 -7.06 37.54
CA LEU A 655 13.67 -7.03 38.02
C LEU A 655 14.32 -5.69 37.66
N SER A 656 15.18 -5.21 38.55
CA SER A 656 15.96 -3.99 38.35
C SER A 656 17.11 -4.18 37.35
N ASP A 657 17.68 -3.08 36.85
CA ASP A 657 18.90 -3.14 36.04
C ASP A 657 20.09 -3.70 36.85
N ASP A 658 20.15 -3.42 38.13
CA ASP A 658 21.16 -4.00 39.03
C ASP A 658 21.05 -5.52 39.13
N ASP A 659 19.82 -6.05 39.13
CA ASP A 659 19.60 -7.51 39.12
C ASP A 659 20.10 -8.14 37.82
N LEU A 660 19.84 -7.51 36.70
CA LEU A 660 20.34 -7.97 35.40
C LEU A 660 21.87 -7.90 35.31
N VAL A 661 22.49 -6.87 35.91
CA VAL A 661 23.96 -6.75 36.01
C VAL A 661 24.52 -7.89 36.86
N GLN A 662 23.87 -8.28 37.98
CA GLN A 662 24.33 -9.40 38.80
C GLN A 662 24.31 -10.73 38.03
N ILE A 663 23.26 -10.99 37.22
CA ILE A 663 23.21 -12.17 36.32
C ILE A 663 24.35 -12.11 35.30
N ALA A 664 24.59 -10.96 34.68
CA ALA A 664 25.67 -10.79 33.72
C ALA A 664 27.06 -10.98 34.34
N LEU A 665 27.28 -10.50 35.56
CA LEU A 665 28.52 -10.72 36.29
C LEU A 665 28.71 -12.19 36.71
N ALA A 666 27.63 -12.89 37.06
CA ALA A 666 27.64 -14.33 37.32
C ALA A 666 28.04 -15.08 36.02
N GLN A 667 27.45 -14.72 34.89
CA GLN A 667 27.83 -15.28 33.56
C GLN A 667 29.33 -15.11 33.28
N ARG A 668 29.86 -13.90 33.51
CA ARG A 668 31.30 -13.64 33.29
C ARG A 668 32.18 -14.49 34.23
N ARG A 669 31.77 -14.68 35.49
CA ARG A 669 32.48 -15.53 36.45
C ARG A 669 32.53 -16.99 35.99
N VAL A 670 31.39 -17.55 35.59
CA VAL A 670 31.28 -18.92 35.09
C VAL A 670 32.10 -19.13 33.82
N ARG A 671 32.05 -18.20 32.89
CA ARG A 671 32.85 -18.25 31.64
C ARG A 671 34.36 -18.18 31.95
N ALA A 672 34.77 -17.39 32.93
CA ALA A 672 36.18 -17.29 33.32
C ALA A 672 36.69 -18.54 34.08
N ALA A 673 35.81 -19.20 34.84
CA ALA A 673 36.16 -20.40 35.58
C ALA A 673 36.18 -21.67 34.73
N ASN A 674 35.31 -21.77 33.73
CA ASN A 674 35.14 -22.95 32.89
C ASN A 674 35.51 -22.63 31.44
N ALA A 675 36.80 -22.71 31.08
CA ALA A 675 37.27 -22.53 29.75
C ALA A 675 36.72 -23.62 28.80
N GLY A 676 35.45 -23.56 28.41
CA GLY A 676 34.92 -24.22 27.20
C GLY A 676 33.80 -25.25 27.38
N GLU A 677 33.32 -25.63 28.57
CA GLU A 677 32.39 -26.77 28.71
C GLU A 677 31.06 -26.54 29.45
N ALA A 678 30.81 -25.40 30.09
CA ALA A 678 29.54 -25.18 30.79
C ALA A 678 28.56 -24.32 30.03
N ASP A 679 27.28 -24.70 30.03
CA ASP A 679 26.19 -23.86 29.62
C ASP A 679 26.17 -22.57 30.44
N SER A 680 26.73 -21.52 29.87
CA SER A 680 26.81 -20.20 30.49
C SER A 680 25.63 -19.32 30.12
N SER A 681 24.50 -19.90 29.65
CA SER A 681 23.27 -19.15 29.40
C SER A 681 22.67 -18.61 30.69
N TRP A 682 22.00 -17.48 30.62
CA TRP A 682 21.29 -16.95 31.78
C TRP A 682 20.25 -17.93 32.32
N TRP A 683 19.62 -18.70 31.43
CA TRP A 683 18.70 -19.77 31.84
C TRP A 683 19.37 -20.81 32.75
N GLY A 684 20.55 -21.31 32.36
CA GLY A 684 21.32 -22.26 33.17
C GLY A 684 21.79 -21.67 34.47
N LEU A 685 22.20 -20.39 34.49
CA LEU A 685 22.64 -19.71 35.71
C LEU A 685 21.50 -19.55 36.73
N LEU A 686 20.30 -19.18 36.28
CA LEU A 686 19.13 -19.04 37.16
C LEU A 686 18.82 -20.35 37.89
N GLN A 687 19.08 -21.50 37.29
CA GLN A 687 18.79 -22.82 37.83
C GLN A 687 19.90 -23.35 38.78
N ASN A 688 21.17 -22.98 38.52
CA ASN A 688 22.30 -23.66 39.10
C ASN A 688 23.27 -22.75 39.88
N ASP A 689 23.19 -21.42 39.78
CA ASP A 689 24.14 -20.52 40.50
C ASP A 689 23.61 -20.11 41.86
N GLU A 690 24.17 -20.71 42.89
CA GLU A 690 23.86 -20.39 44.29
C GLU A 690 24.31 -18.97 44.72
N LEU A 691 25.18 -18.32 43.96
CA LEU A 691 25.67 -16.98 44.26
C LEU A 691 24.70 -15.86 43.80
N LEU A 692 23.67 -16.21 43.01
CA LEU A 692 22.62 -15.26 42.65
C LEU A 692 21.71 -14.96 43.85
N PRO A 693 21.20 -13.72 43.99
CA PRO A 693 20.24 -13.36 45.02
C PRO A 693 19.00 -14.27 45.03
N GLN A 694 18.46 -14.50 46.23
CA GLN A 694 17.34 -15.42 46.43
C GLN A 694 16.09 -15.05 45.58
N HIS A 695 15.79 -13.77 45.46
CA HIS A 695 14.64 -13.32 44.69
C HIS A 695 14.79 -13.62 43.19
N ILE A 696 16.00 -13.59 42.62
CA ILE A 696 16.30 -13.97 41.24
C ILE A 696 16.19 -15.50 41.10
N ARG A 697 16.78 -16.26 41.99
CA ARG A 697 16.72 -17.73 41.98
C ARG A 697 15.29 -18.27 42.11
N ALA A 698 14.44 -17.58 42.85
CA ALA A 698 13.05 -17.95 43.03
C ALA A 698 12.24 -17.95 41.73
N LEU A 699 12.74 -17.34 40.63
CA LEU A 699 12.10 -17.36 39.33
C LEU A 699 12.36 -18.65 38.53
N ALA A 700 13.44 -19.38 38.85
CA ALA A 700 13.80 -20.60 38.11
C ALA A 700 12.68 -21.66 38.09
N PRO A 701 12.03 -22.03 39.22
CA PRO A 701 10.93 -22.99 39.21
C PRO A 701 9.74 -22.55 38.36
N VAL A 702 9.42 -21.24 38.34
CA VAL A 702 8.33 -20.67 37.54
C VAL A 702 8.66 -20.75 36.03
N LEU A 703 9.88 -20.41 35.67
CA LEU A 703 10.34 -20.53 34.27
C LEU A 703 10.33 -21.97 33.77
N VAL A 704 10.74 -22.93 34.60
CA VAL A 704 10.68 -24.37 34.29
C VAL A 704 9.23 -24.84 34.15
N LEU A 705 8.32 -24.37 34.98
CA LEU A 705 6.90 -24.66 34.87
C LEU A 705 6.33 -24.12 33.55
N TYR A 706 6.61 -22.84 33.21
CA TYR A 706 6.16 -22.23 31.97
C TYR A 706 6.72 -22.94 30.74
N LYS A 707 8.00 -23.36 30.82
CA LYS A 707 8.60 -24.14 29.76
C LYS A 707 7.87 -25.47 29.56
N SER A 708 7.48 -26.14 30.60
CA SER A 708 6.74 -27.41 30.49
C SER A 708 5.40 -27.22 29.76
N TRP A 709 4.71 -26.09 29.98
CA TRP A 709 3.48 -25.76 29.26
C TRP A 709 3.74 -25.47 27.79
N VAL A 710 4.78 -24.69 27.50
CA VAL A 710 5.16 -24.37 26.11
C VAL A 710 5.59 -25.61 25.32
N ASP A 711 6.20 -26.61 25.97
CA ASP A 711 6.60 -27.86 25.33
C ASP A 711 5.42 -28.82 25.10
N GLN A 712 4.34 -28.72 25.87
CA GLN A 712 3.24 -29.69 25.85
C GLN A 712 1.92 -29.18 25.26
N LEU A 713 1.69 -27.86 25.37
CA LEU A 713 0.42 -27.24 24.98
C LEU A 713 0.53 -26.47 23.66
N PRO A 714 -0.58 -26.32 22.92
CA PRO A 714 -0.62 -25.40 21.79
C PRO A 714 -0.45 -23.95 22.23
N PRO A 715 -0.10 -23.02 21.29
CA PRO A 715 0.27 -21.65 21.63
C PRO A 715 -0.73 -20.91 22.51
N HIS A 716 -2.02 -21.04 22.20
CA HIS A 716 -3.09 -20.38 22.96
C HIS A 716 -3.14 -20.89 24.39
N ASP A 717 -3.19 -22.20 24.57
CA ASP A 717 -3.36 -22.82 25.90
C ASP A 717 -2.14 -22.60 26.78
N ALA A 718 -0.93 -22.68 26.21
CA ALA A 718 0.31 -22.34 26.91
C ALA A 718 0.32 -20.88 27.37
N LEU A 719 -0.08 -19.96 26.48
CA LEU A 719 -0.13 -18.53 26.76
C LEU A 719 -1.21 -18.19 27.81
N ASP A 720 -2.40 -18.80 27.71
CA ASP A 720 -3.48 -18.61 28.69
C ASP A 720 -3.07 -19.12 30.08
N ALA A 721 -2.46 -20.31 30.15
CA ALA A 721 -1.93 -20.84 31.39
C ALA A 721 -0.88 -19.89 32.06
N ILE A 722 0.00 -19.30 31.23
CA ILE A 722 0.97 -18.29 31.69
C ILE A 722 0.25 -17.03 32.20
N TYR A 723 -0.78 -16.55 31.46
CA TYR A 723 -1.55 -15.38 31.85
C TYR A 723 -2.25 -15.55 33.17
N GLN A 724 -2.88 -16.70 33.36
CA GLN A 724 -3.59 -17.01 34.61
C GLN A 724 -2.63 -17.19 35.80
N HIS A 725 -1.57 -18.00 35.67
CA HIS A 725 -0.62 -18.26 36.73
C HIS A 725 0.21 -17.02 37.08
N GLY A 726 0.66 -16.26 36.05
CA GLY A 726 1.51 -15.09 36.27
C GLY A 726 0.73 -13.79 36.55
N ASP A 727 -0.59 -13.82 36.57
CA ASP A 727 -1.45 -12.66 36.75
C ASP A 727 -1.07 -11.51 35.79
N VAL A 728 -0.78 -11.90 34.52
CA VAL A 728 -0.15 -11.03 33.53
C VAL A 728 -0.97 -9.76 33.31
N LEU A 729 -2.28 -9.89 33.10
CA LEU A 729 -3.16 -8.75 32.80
C LEU A 729 -3.15 -7.73 33.94
N ALA A 730 -3.23 -8.18 35.21
CA ALA A 730 -3.22 -7.27 36.36
C ALA A 730 -1.87 -6.59 36.54
N ARG A 731 -0.76 -7.33 36.39
CA ARG A 731 0.60 -6.76 36.50
C ARG A 731 0.89 -5.72 35.44
N PHE A 732 0.55 -5.99 34.18
CA PHE A 732 0.72 -5.01 33.11
C PHE A 732 -0.23 -3.81 33.25
N ALA A 733 -1.48 -4.04 33.70
CA ALA A 733 -2.42 -2.97 33.99
C ALA A 733 -1.93 -2.04 35.13
N ALA A 734 -1.30 -2.61 36.15
CA ALA A 734 -0.75 -1.85 37.27
C ALA A 734 0.48 -1.01 36.85
N ALA A 735 1.32 -1.56 35.97
CA ALA A 735 2.52 -0.87 35.45
C ALA A 735 2.20 0.19 34.40
N ALA A 736 1.08 0.04 33.67
CA ALA A 736 0.70 0.95 32.59
C ALA A 736 0.19 2.30 33.13
N PRO A 737 0.56 3.43 32.48
CA PRO A 737 -0.06 4.72 32.74
C PRO A 737 -1.59 4.65 32.58
N ALA A 738 -2.33 5.43 33.38
CA ALA A 738 -3.80 5.36 33.38
C ALA A 738 -4.42 5.54 32.00
N THR A 739 -3.86 6.44 31.19
CA THR A 739 -4.33 6.74 29.82
C THR A 739 -4.04 5.62 28.79
N GLN A 740 -3.10 4.71 29.08
CA GLN A 740 -2.69 3.62 28.17
C GLN A 740 -3.18 2.25 28.65
N ARG A 741 -3.68 2.17 29.87
CA ARG A 741 -4.01 0.89 30.54
C ARG A 741 -4.96 0.02 29.72
N GLN A 742 -6.02 0.61 29.17
CA GLN A 742 -6.99 -0.13 28.38
C GLN A 742 -6.35 -0.68 27.10
N GLY A 743 -5.58 0.12 26.38
CA GLY A 743 -4.88 -0.30 25.15
C GLY A 743 -3.90 -1.44 25.41
N VAL A 744 -3.15 -1.40 26.54
CA VAL A 744 -2.25 -2.48 26.96
C VAL A 744 -3.02 -3.78 27.20
N LEU A 745 -4.17 -3.72 27.90
CA LEU A 745 -5.00 -4.89 28.15
C LEU A 745 -5.59 -5.46 26.86
N ASP A 746 -6.03 -4.59 25.94
CA ASP A 746 -6.62 -5.02 24.68
C ASP A 746 -5.58 -5.67 23.76
N ASN A 747 -4.33 -5.16 23.74
CA ASN A 747 -3.24 -5.79 22.99
C ASN A 747 -2.86 -7.17 23.57
N LEU A 748 -2.83 -7.30 24.89
CA LEU A 748 -2.56 -8.60 25.53
C LEU A 748 -3.68 -9.62 25.27
N ARG A 749 -4.95 -9.19 25.25
CA ARG A 749 -6.09 -10.05 24.86
C ARG A 749 -6.06 -10.40 23.37
N ALA A 750 -5.70 -9.43 22.53
CA ALA A 750 -5.53 -9.67 21.10
C ALA A 750 -4.44 -10.70 20.80
N LEU A 751 -3.37 -10.74 21.63
CA LEU A 751 -2.31 -11.75 21.53
C LEU A 751 -2.84 -13.17 21.78
N LEU A 752 -3.74 -13.36 22.76
CA LEU A 752 -4.43 -14.64 22.97
C LEU A 752 -5.27 -15.03 21.74
N GLY A 753 -6.04 -14.08 21.20
CA GLY A 753 -6.81 -14.29 19.97
C GLY A 753 -5.94 -14.62 18.76
N ALA A 754 -4.77 -13.98 18.62
CA ALA A 754 -3.81 -14.28 17.58
C ALA A 754 -3.21 -15.69 17.73
N ALA A 755 -2.91 -16.11 18.97
CA ALA A 755 -2.42 -17.44 19.26
C ALA A 755 -3.44 -18.55 18.93
N LEU A 756 -4.74 -18.28 19.18
CA LEU A 756 -5.83 -19.18 18.85
C LEU A 756 -5.99 -19.36 17.34
N ASN A 757 -5.85 -18.27 16.58
CA ASN A 757 -6.04 -18.26 15.13
C ASN A 757 -4.78 -18.57 14.33
N HIS A 758 -3.63 -18.73 15.01
CA HIS A 758 -2.36 -19.03 14.33
C HIS A 758 -2.46 -20.32 13.51
N ALA A 759 -2.05 -20.27 12.24
CA ALA A 759 -2.10 -21.40 11.29
C ALA A 759 -3.52 -22.03 11.16
N GLY A 760 -4.59 -21.23 11.35
CA GLY A 760 -5.97 -21.73 11.34
C GLY A 760 -6.28 -22.70 12.47
N GLY A 761 -5.52 -22.66 13.56
CA GLY A 761 -5.64 -23.56 14.72
C GLY A 761 -5.15 -24.99 14.46
N ARG A 762 -4.51 -25.24 13.30
CA ARG A 762 -4.01 -26.59 12.91
C ARG A 762 -2.50 -26.65 13.02
N TYR A 763 -2.00 -27.68 13.70
CA TYR A 763 -0.55 -27.93 13.86
C TYR A 763 0.26 -26.73 14.36
N ALA A 764 -0.39 -25.85 15.12
CA ALA A 764 0.25 -24.67 15.68
C ALA A 764 1.22 -25.07 16.77
N THR A 765 2.47 -24.61 16.68
CA THR A 765 3.48 -24.76 17.70
C THR A 765 3.85 -23.42 18.30
N PRO A 766 4.19 -23.32 19.60
CA PRO A 766 4.68 -22.08 20.20
C PRO A 766 5.90 -21.50 19.46
N TYR A 767 6.81 -22.33 18.95
CA TYR A 767 7.94 -21.88 18.12
C TYR A 767 7.47 -21.21 16.82
N GLY A 768 6.53 -21.84 16.11
CA GLY A 768 5.96 -21.29 14.89
C GLY A 768 5.25 -19.95 15.13
N PHE A 769 4.51 -19.86 16.25
CA PHE A 769 3.83 -18.64 16.66
C PHE A 769 4.80 -17.49 16.99
N VAL A 770 5.86 -17.75 17.77
CA VAL A 770 6.92 -16.77 18.05
C VAL A 770 7.56 -16.26 16.77
N ARG A 771 7.86 -17.15 15.81
CA ARG A 771 8.42 -16.75 14.50
C ARG A 771 7.46 -15.90 13.69
N ALA A 772 6.17 -16.25 13.66
CA ALA A 772 5.16 -15.49 12.96
C ALA A 772 5.02 -14.07 13.52
N LEU A 773 4.99 -13.92 14.84
CA LEU A 773 4.94 -12.60 15.48
C LEU A 773 6.20 -11.76 15.20
N LYS A 774 7.40 -12.38 15.22
CA LYS A 774 8.67 -11.70 14.91
C LYS A 774 8.79 -11.31 13.44
N ALA A 775 8.16 -12.07 12.55
CA ALA A 775 8.13 -11.73 11.11
C ALA A 775 7.23 -10.52 10.80
N GLY A 776 6.34 -10.15 11.72
CA GLY A 776 5.37 -9.09 11.54
C GLY A 776 4.15 -9.50 10.72
N GLY A 777 3.15 -8.62 10.63
CA GLY A 777 1.93 -8.86 9.85
C GLY A 777 0.79 -9.51 10.64
N THR A 778 0.97 -9.77 11.92
CA THR A 778 -0.12 -10.18 12.81
C THR A 778 -0.93 -8.94 13.16
N LYS A 779 -2.02 -8.71 12.46
CA LYS A 779 -2.89 -7.57 12.76
C LYS A 779 -3.45 -7.74 14.16
N ALA A 780 -3.21 -6.77 15.02
CA ALA A 780 -4.02 -6.57 16.22
C ALA A 780 -5.47 -6.50 15.73
N GLY A 781 -6.35 -7.27 16.31
CA GLY A 781 -7.77 -7.07 16.10
C GLY A 781 -8.02 -5.58 16.35
N ALA A 782 -8.66 -4.90 15.40
CA ALA A 782 -8.97 -3.50 15.58
C ALA A 782 -9.57 -3.37 16.98
N SER A 783 -8.83 -2.78 17.90
CA SER A 783 -9.38 -2.32 19.15
C SER A 783 -10.41 -1.31 18.72
N VAL A 784 -11.66 -1.71 18.72
CA VAL A 784 -12.79 -0.81 18.76
C VAL A 784 -12.78 -0.24 20.16
N ALA A 785 -11.84 0.63 20.41
CA ALA A 785 -12.03 1.68 21.38
C ALA A 785 -13.02 2.66 20.74
N GLU A 786 -14.25 2.24 20.55
CA GLU A 786 -15.40 3.13 20.69
C GLU A 786 -15.37 3.55 22.14
N ASP A 787 -14.59 4.59 22.42
CA ASP A 787 -14.60 5.26 23.70
C ASP A 787 -16.03 5.71 23.97
N ALA A 788 -16.66 5.08 24.95
CA ALA A 788 -17.96 5.47 25.49
C ALA A 788 -17.98 6.93 25.99
N ASP A 789 -16.87 7.60 26.10
CA ASP A 789 -16.70 8.95 26.68
C ASP A 789 -16.29 10.08 25.72
N GLY A 790 -16.28 9.88 24.41
CA GLY A 790 -16.33 11.00 23.46
C GLY A 790 -15.13 11.96 23.39
N ALA A 791 -14.09 11.82 24.18
CA ALA A 791 -12.91 12.70 24.14
C ALA A 791 -11.99 12.37 22.95
N GLY A 792 -11.91 11.11 22.54
CA GLY A 792 -11.17 10.62 21.39
C GLY A 792 -9.67 10.95 21.43
N ALA A 793 -8.97 10.49 20.42
CA ALA A 793 -7.55 10.75 20.23
C ALA A 793 -7.28 11.51 18.92
N VAL A 794 -6.15 12.17 18.80
CA VAL A 794 -5.63 12.72 17.55
C VAL A 794 -5.34 11.56 16.60
N ARG A 795 -5.94 11.58 15.42
CA ARG A 795 -5.77 10.52 14.42
C ARG A 795 -4.51 10.75 13.59
N LEU A 796 -3.55 9.85 13.68
CA LEU A 796 -2.31 9.88 12.90
C LEU A 796 -2.43 8.89 11.75
N LEU A 797 -2.52 9.39 10.53
CA LEU A 797 -2.83 8.58 9.35
C LEU A 797 -1.84 8.85 8.21
N THR A 798 -1.63 7.84 7.37
CA THR A 798 -1.05 8.12 6.06
C THR A 798 -2.06 8.85 5.19
N VAL A 799 -1.59 9.59 4.17
CA VAL A 799 -2.48 10.23 3.19
C VAL A 799 -3.45 9.19 2.58
N HIS A 800 -2.98 7.96 2.34
CA HIS A 800 -3.82 6.87 1.83
C HIS A 800 -4.88 6.41 2.84
N GLY A 801 -4.51 6.30 4.11
CA GLY A 801 -5.42 5.86 5.17
C GLY A 801 -6.46 6.89 5.57
N ALA A 802 -6.24 8.16 5.20
CA ALA A 802 -7.17 9.25 5.45
C ALA A 802 -8.29 9.34 4.41
N LYS A 803 -8.22 8.56 3.32
CA LYS A 803 -9.24 8.62 2.26
C LYS A 803 -10.64 8.35 2.81
N GLY A 804 -11.59 9.24 2.48
CA GLY A 804 -12.97 9.16 2.95
C GLY A 804 -13.19 9.69 4.38
N LEU A 805 -12.13 10.06 5.10
CA LEU A 805 -12.22 10.64 6.45
C LEU A 805 -12.24 12.18 6.41
N GLU A 806 -12.67 12.78 7.52
CA GLU A 806 -12.71 14.23 7.69
C GLU A 806 -12.33 14.61 9.12
N ALA A 807 -11.83 15.83 9.30
CA ALA A 807 -11.54 16.44 10.59
C ALA A 807 -11.71 17.96 10.53
N LYS A 808 -11.98 18.58 11.67
CA LYS A 808 -12.07 20.04 11.76
C LYS A 808 -10.71 20.72 11.55
N LEU A 809 -9.62 20.05 12.00
CA LEU A 809 -8.25 20.47 11.79
C LEU A 809 -7.43 19.35 11.17
N VAL A 810 -6.76 19.65 10.06
CA VAL A 810 -5.88 18.71 9.38
C VAL A 810 -4.47 19.31 9.33
N LEU A 811 -3.49 18.57 9.86
CA LEU A 811 -2.07 18.92 9.79
C LEU A 811 -1.36 18.01 8.80
N LEU A 812 -0.63 18.59 7.84
CA LEU A 812 0.22 17.88 6.91
C LEU A 812 1.68 17.94 7.37
N LEU A 813 2.30 16.77 7.57
CA LEU A 813 3.72 16.65 7.88
C LEU A 813 4.54 16.32 6.63
N ASP A 814 5.83 16.68 6.63
CA ASP A 814 6.81 16.34 5.60
C ASP A 814 6.40 16.83 4.19
N THR A 815 5.88 18.07 4.12
CA THR A 815 5.43 18.67 2.86
C THR A 815 6.57 19.14 1.98
N ASP A 816 7.76 19.45 2.55
CA ASP A 816 8.97 19.91 1.86
C ASP A 816 9.97 18.76 1.58
N GLY A 817 9.54 17.51 1.73
CA GLY A 817 10.40 16.34 1.49
C GLY A 817 10.93 16.30 0.06
N ALA A 818 12.21 15.94 -0.10
CA ALA A 818 12.80 15.72 -1.41
C ALA A 818 11.99 14.70 -2.22
N PRO A 819 11.89 14.85 -3.54
CA PRO A 819 11.22 13.87 -4.38
C PRO A 819 11.81 12.48 -4.12
N ALA A 820 10.95 11.47 -4.09
CA ALA A 820 11.40 10.09 -3.94
C ALA A 820 12.38 9.78 -5.06
N LYS A 821 13.52 9.16 -4.71
CA LYS A 821 14.42 8.64 -5.74
C LYS A 821 13.62 7.68 -6.61
N SER A 822 13.72 7.80 -7.92
CA SER A 822 13.12 6.87 -8.86
C SER A 822 13.51 5.44 -8.48
N GLU A 823 12.53 4.55 -8.38
CA GLU A 823 12.84 3.15 -8.14
C GLU A 823 13.56 2.58 -9.36
N SER A 824 14.81 2.17 -9.17
CA SER A 824 15.48 1.33 -10.16
C SER A 824 14.93 -0.08 -10.06
N MET A 825 14.76 -0.77 -11.19
CA MET A 825 14.33 -2.16 -11.30
C MET A 825 12.86 -2.41 -10.84
N GLY A 826 11.97 -1.43 -11.01
CA GLY A 826 10.53 -1.62 -10.87
C GLY A 826 9.91 -2.29 -12.11
N VAL A 827 8.77 -2.96 -11.93
CA VAL A 827 7.95 -3.41 -13.06
C VAL A 827 7.06 -2.25 -13.51
N LEU A 828 7.23 -1.80 -14.74
CA LEU A 828 6.34 -0.82 -15.36
C LEU A 828 5.23 -1.58 -16.11
N VAL A 829 3.99 -1.16 -15.87
CA VAL A 829 2.82 -1.67 -16.58
C VAL A 829 2.14 -0.48 -17.21
N ASP A 830 2.00 -0.53 -18.53
CA ASP A 830 1.22 0.43 -19.30
C ASP A 830 0.01 -0.29 -19.90
N TRP A 831 -1.17 0.26 -19.63
CA TRP A 831 -2.40 -0.23 -20.20
C TRP A 831 -2.76 0.63 -21.41
N PRO A 832 -3.06 0.04 -22.57
CA PRO A 832 -3.55 0.81 -23.71
C PRO A 832 -4.84 1.52 -23.32
N GLY A 833 -4.99 2.76 -23.77
CA GLY A 833 -6.13 3.62 -23.44
C GLY A 833 -7.45 3.23 -24.09
N GLU A 834 -7.46 2.16 -24.91
CA GLU A 834 -8.63 1.65 -25.61
C GLU A 834 -9.18 0.38 -24.94
#